data_bef47e14bcc2000aee377804087c312c
#
_entry.id   bef47e14bcc2000aee377804087c312c
#
_cell.length_a   1.000
_cell.length_b   1.000
_cell.length_c   1.000
_cell.angle_alpha   90.00
_cell.angle_beta   90.00
_cell.angle_gamma   90.00
#
_symmetry.space_group_name_H-M   'P 1'
#
loop_
_entity.id
_entity.type
_entity.pdbx_description
1 polymer ?
#
loop_
_entity_poly.entity_id
_entity_poly.type
_entity_poly.pdbx_seq_one_letter_code
_entity_poly.pdbx_strand_id
1 'polypeptide(L)'
;MIISVASSAACLYSDNKQAVLFFWPEVKFPAFMSKSMMRCLKLKKLFELRNAVLMSVLVGSYVISGGTTAFAEEMKTFNLDEMIVTATATPVDKVKTAASVYVITSKEIEDKQYQNLYEALQSVPGMNSRLYGNGVGYELSGYSVPSLRDKYAVVLIDGVNQAMDSKARNSLIDINPRDIDRIEVLKGSASVLYGSNAIGGVINVITKRADSGVQSAIKYSVGNFGYQSYNINNRGSEGNVYWSVNLERRNAGDYEDGSGVNHPTDKKNNIANVKFGYKANDKMDFIVKYDSSHQDMKWSELYKKSGVVANHDGEFNIDNITLISDFVDKKNGEGNNFYVFKGNMKAVRNYHHNPDKELDDGSYTFKDSGETYKVKAFRIADRYYKQINDEHRILIGAEHYDYKDVYLEGKNKIKENSVFLQDEWNFAKNFKLTSGVRYVVPGDFAGKYITSFNLGYNPADNLGLYIARNEYYVQPSMGQVFGTYLYNPNPDIKPTSGNTLELGVNYQIDNTSFLNANIYRREEDNSISWVKEGTKRKYVNVDGTAQNNGLELAYEKQFDENWKTKLSYFRTWSNKSGKQSFLPKDIVSINIDYSKGKTDVGLFGLGKYNLYGKSQLYYDSLPTDSFWVVNAYANYKPTKDIKIFARINNLFDKDYSNAGNWFKLKDGSIDAIDYSDEGRNFMVGVEYSF
;
A
#
# COMPACT_ATOMS: atom_id res chain seq x y z
N MET A 1 -19.17 4.40 -26.95
CA MET A 1 -19.72 4.07 -28.26
C MET A 1 -18.80 3.19 -29.11
N ILE A 2 -17.52 3.11 -28.84
CA ILE A 2 -16.54 2.25 -29.59
C ILE A 2 -16.41 0.82 -29.02
N ILE A 3 -16.80 0.58 -27.78
CA ILE A 3 -16.61 -0.71 -27.08
C ILE A 3 -17.75 -1.71 -27.32
N SER A 4 -18.94 -1.28 -27.68
CA SER A 4 -20.06 -2.19 -28.01
C SER A 4 -19.94 -2.85 -29.42
N VAL A 5 -19.04 -2.37 -30.25
CA VAL A 5 -18.83 -2.85 -31.61
C VAL A 5 -18.06 -4.18 -31.66
N ALA A 6 -17.19 -4.44 -30.69
CA ALA A 6 -16.36 -5.64 -30.68
C ALA A 6 -17.11 -6.94 -30.32
N SER A 7 -18.21 -6.85 -29.57
CA SER A 7 -18.94 -8.06 -29.13
C SER A 7 -19.95 -8.61 -30.14
N SER A 8 -20.39 -7.79 -31.10
CA SER A 8 -21.43 -8.18 -32.10
C SER A 8 -20.88 -8.68 -33.44
N ALA A 9 -19.59 -8.52 -33.70
CA ALA A 9 -18.99 -8.84 -34.99
C ALA A 9 -18.60 -10.34 -35.18
N ALA A 10 -18.68 -11.16 -34.15
CA ALA A 10 -18.12 -12.51 -34.16
C ALA A 10 -19.05 -13.61 -34.73
N CYS A 11 -20.30 -13.30 -35.03
CA CYS A 11 -21.29 -14.33 -35.46
C CYS A 11 -21.69 -14.31 -36.94
N LEU A 12 -21.10 -13.48 -37.79
CA LEU A 12 -21.44 -13.42 -39.20
C LEU A 12 -20.19 -13.51 -40.10
N TYR A 13 -19.65 -14.72 -40.23
CA TYR A 13 -18.72 -15.06 -41.31
C TYR A 13 -19.34 -16.15 -42.17
N SER A 14 -19.95 -15.79 -43.25
CA SER A 14 -20.25 -16.65 -44.39
C SER A 14 -19.58 -16.09 -45.65
N ASP A 15 -19.09 -16.94 -46.42
CA ASP A 15 -18.26 -16.96 -47.60
C ASP A 15 -18.33 -15.80 -48.62
N ASN A 16 -18.44 -14.55 -48.28
CA ASN A 16 -18.19 -13.50 -49.28
C ASN A 16 -17.67 -12.20 -48.67
N LYS A 17 -16.61 -11.69 -49.27
CA LYS A 17 -15.75 -10.59 -48.86
C LYS A 17 -16.42 -9.21 -48.90
N GLN A 18 -17.35 -8.90 -48.04
CA GLN A 18 -17.70 -7.50 -47.70
C GLN A 18 -18.35 -7.42 -46.34
N ALA A 19 -17.81 -6.56 -45.46
CA ALA A 19 -18.34 -6.32 -44.12
C ALA A 19 -19.33 -5.13 -44.14
N VAL A 20 -20.55 -5.36 -43.67
CA VAL A 20 -21.56 -4.33 -43.42
C VAL A 20 -21.84 -4.31 -41.94
N LEU A 21 -21.69 -3.15 -41.31
CA LEU A 21 -21.97 -2.91 -39.89
C LEU A 21 -23.41 -2.44 -39.67
N PHE A 22 -24.21 -3.16 -38.88
CA PHE A 22 -25.51 -2.73 -38.39
C PHE A 22 -25.54 -2.61 -36.86
N PHE A 23 -26.14 -1.55 -36.37
CA PHE A 23 -26.43 -1.32 -34.94
C PHE A 23 -27.88 -1.68 -34.62
N TRP A 24 -28.13 -2.40 -33.51
CA TRP A 24 -29.44 -2.46 -32.86
C TRP A 24 -29.33 -2.68 -31.34
N PRO A 25 -30.18 -2.05 -30.53
CA PRO A 25 -30.18 -2.18 -29.08
C PRO A 25 -31.16 -3.26 -28.59
N GLU A 26 -30.82 -3.87 -27.45
CA GLU A 26 -31.58 -4.74 -26.54
C GLU A 26 -32.32 -5.96 -27.08
N VAL A 27 -31.81 -7.18 -26.77
CA VAL A 27 -32.60 -8.42 -26.81
C VAL A 27 -32.34 -9.25 -25.53
N LYS A 28 -33.41 -9.54 -24.80
CA LYS A 28 -33.43 -10.52 -23.69
C LYS A 28 -33.36 -11.95 -24.25
N PHE A 29 -32.49 -12.76 -23.68
CA PHE A 29 -32.28 -14.17 -24.11
C PHE A 29 -33.15 -15.15 -23.30
N PRO A 30 -33.79 -16.16 -23.96
CA PRO A 30 -34.44 -17.28 -23.27
C PRO A 30 -33.46 -18.46 -23.05
N ALA A 31 -33.77 -19.19 -21.99
CA ALA A 31 -32.95 -20.30 -21.48
C ALA A 31 -33.12 -21.58 -22.34
N PHE A 32 -32.24 -21.79 -23.32
CA PHE A 32 -31.92 -23.12 -23.86
C PHE A 32 -30.64 -23.03 -24.71
N MET A 33 -29.51 -23.50 -24.18
CA MET A 33 -28.24 -23.49 -24.91
C MET A 33 -27.86 -24.88 -25.43
N SER A 34 -27.59 -25.01 -26.73
CA SER A 34 -27.08 -26.23 -27.36
C SER A 34 -25.55 -26.36 -27.23
N LYS A 35 -25.01 -27.61 -27.33
CA LYS A 35 -23.55 -27.91 -27.31
C LYS A 35 -22.72 -27.09 -28.33
N SER A 36 -23.33 -26.65 -29.42
CA SER A 36 -22.71 -25.81 -30.43
C SER A 36 -22.42 -24.41 -29.93
N MET A 37 -23.26 -23.88 -29.07
CA MET A 37 -23.15 -22.54 -28.48
C MET A 37 -22.04 -22.47 -27.41
N MET A 38 -21.76 -23.59 -26.69
CA MET A 38 -20.64 -23.68 -25.76
C MET A 38 -19.28 -23.69 -26.45
N ARG A 39 -19.17 -24.19 -27.69
CA ARG A 39 -17.96 -24.09 -28.51
C ARG A 39 -17.74 -22.64 -29.02
N CYS A 40 -18.82 -21.92 -29.33
CA CYS A 40 -18.73 -20.49 -29.68
C CYS A 40 -18.28 -19.63 -28.49
N LEU A 41 -18.70 -19.96 -27.25
CA LEU A 41 -18.27 -19.23 -26.05
C LEU A 41 -16.78 -19.45 -25.73
N LYS A 42 -16.24 -20.68 -25.96
CA LYS A 42 -14.79 -20.92 -25.83
C LYS A 42 -13.99 -20.21 -26.92
N LEU A 43 -14.51 -20.15 -28.14
CA LEU A 43 -13.92 -19.38 -29.24
C LEU A 43 -14.04 -17.86 -28.97
N LYS A 44 -15.10 -17.41 -28.32
CA LYS A 44 -15.29 -16.00 -27.93
C LYS A 44 -14.26 -15.55 -26.89
N LYS A 45 -14.00 -16.37 -25.84
CA LYS A 45 -12.90 -16.10 -24.89
C LYS A 45 -11.52 -16.03 -25.58
N LEU A 46 -11.24 -16.93 -26.53
CA LEU A 46 -10.01 -16.91 -27.35
C LEU A 46 -9.93 -15.69 -28.28
N PHE A 47 -11.07 -15.24 -28.80
CA PHE A 47 -11.15 -14.08 -29.70
C PHE A 47 -11.05 -12.76 -28.96
N GLU A 48 -11.62 -12.67 -27.76
CA GLU A 48 -11.47 -11.52 -26.85
C GLU A 48 -9.99 -11.38 -26.41
N LEU A 49 -9.33 -12.49 -26.12
CA LEU A 49 -7.89 -12.53 -25.81
C LEU A 49 -7.01 -12.10 -27.00
N ARG A 50 -7.31 -12.64 -28.20
CA ARG A 50 -6.59 -12.30 -29.43
C ARG A 50 -6.78 -10.83 -29.82
N ASN A 51 -7.97 -10.27 -29.58
CA ASN A 51 -8.27 -8.88 -29.89
C ASN A 51 -7.69 -7.92 -28.84
N ALA A 52 -7.62 -8.30 -27.56
CA ALA A 52 -6.92 -7.51 -26.54
C ALA A 52 -5.40 -7.46 -26.81
N VAL A 53 -4.80 -8.59 -27.19
CA VAL A 53 -3.39 -8.67 -27.60
C VAL A 53 -3.18 -7.98 -28.95
N LEU A 54 -4.08 -8.11 -29.93
CA LEU A 54 -4.01 -7.39 -31.22
C LEU A 54 -4.24 -5.88 -31.07
N MET A 55 -5.09 -5.43 -30.14
CA MET A 55 -5.25 -4.01 -29.83
C MET A 55 -3.99 -3.46 -29.16
N SER A 56 -3.37 -4.19 -28.24
CA SER A 56 -2.10 -3.75 -27.63
C SER A 56 -0.93 -3.79 -28.64
N VAL A 57 -0.92 -4.77 -29.56
CA VAL A 57 0.07 -4.86 -30.65
C VAL A 57 -0.24 -3.84 -31.77
N LEU A 58 -1.51 -3.60 -32.10
CA LEU A 58 -1.89 -2.56 -33.09
C LEU A 58 -1.68 -1.14 -32.56
N VAL A 59 -1.92 -0.88 -31.28
CA VAL A 59 -1.52 0.39 -30.65
C VAL A 59 0.00 0.52 -30.65
N GLY A 60 0.75 -0.55 -30.37
CA GLY A 60 2.21 -0.58 -30.47
C GLY A 60 2.73 -0.41 -31.90
N SER A 61 2.12 -1.04 -32.91
CA SER A 61 2.58 -0.98 -34.31
C SER A 61 2.18 0.31 -35.04
N TYR A 62 1.07 0.95 -34.68
CA TYR A 62 0.67 2.26 -35.25
C TYR A 62 1.58 3.39 -34.75
N VAL A 63 2.18 3.24 -33.56
CA VAL A 63 3.14 4.19 -32.98
C VAL A 63 4.52 4.14 -33.67
N ILE A 64 4.90 2.98 -34.24
CA ILE A 64 6.20 2.80 -34.91
C ILE A 64 6.20 3.36 -36.34
N SER A 65 5.03 3.57 -36.96
CA SER A 65 4.91 4.00 -38.37
C SER A 65 4.47 5.45 -38.61
N GLY A 66 4.18 6.22 -37.56
CA GLY A 66 3.72 7.60 -37.63
C GLY A 66 4.88 8.62 -37.60
N GLY A 67 5.02 9.31 -38.68
CA GLY A 67 6.08 10.23 -39.06
C GLY A 67 6.57 11.24 -38.01
N THR A 68 7.86 11.45 -38.07
CA THR A 68 8.66 12.40 -37.30
C THR A 68 8.29 13.85 -37.57
N THR A 69 7.70 14.54 -36.61
CA THR A 69 7.91 15.98 -36.41
C THR A 69 8.62 16.14 -35.09
N ALA A 70 9.91 16.45 -35.18
CA ALA A 70 10.74 16.71 -34.02
C ALA A 70 10.31 18.03 -33.38
N PHE A 71 9.64 17.94 -32.22
CA PHE A 71 9.72 19.00 -31.23
C PHE A 71 10.84 18.58 -30.27
N ALA A 72 11.86 19.41 -30.19
CA ALA A 72 12.89 19.27 -29.16
C ALA A 72 12.26 19.58 -27.81
N GLU A 73 11.79 18.54 -27.12
CA GLU A 73 11.49 18.59 -25.70
C GLU A 73 12.84 18.47 -24.96
N GLU A 74 13.16 19.45 -24.13
CA GLU A 74 14.35 19.40 -23.26
C GLU A 74 14.42 18.02 -22.56
N MET A 75 15.58 17.37 -22.62
CA MET A 75 15.84 16.14 -21.88
C MET A 75 15.46 16.37 -20.44
N LYS A 76 14.41 15.71 -19.98
CA LYS A 76 14.07 15.66 -18.55
C LYS A 76 15.21 14.92 -17.85
N THR A 77 16.20 15.67 -17.40
CA THR A 77 17.22 15.18 -16.49
C THR A 77 16.54 14.57 -15.26
N PHE A 78 17.10 13.50 -14.74
CA PHE A 78 16.76 12.98 -13.42
C PHE A 78 16.76 14.17 -12.46
N ASN A 79 15.63 14.43 -11.79
CA ASN A 79 15.54 15.57 -10.90
C ASN A 79 16.39 15.27 -9.67
N LEU A 80 17.65 15.70 -9.67
CA LEU A 80 18.60 15.57 -8.56
C LEU A 80 18.12 16.30 -7.30
N ASP A 81 17.21 17.26 -7.46
CA ASP A 81 16.64 18.08 -6.40
C ASP A 81 15.40 17.44 -5.73
N GLU A 82 15.25 16.12 -5.77
CA GLU A 82 14.14 15.44 -5.09
C GLU A 82 14.29 15.58 -3.58
N MET A 83 13.65 16.62 -3.03
CA MET A 83 13.63 16.88 -1.60
C MET A 83 12.70 15.93 -0.89
N ILE A 84 13.21 15.24 0.11
CA ILE A 84 12.49 14.29 0.95
C ILE A 84 12.23 14.93 2.30
N VAL A 85 10.99 14.89 2.77
CA VAL A 85 10.59 15.44 4.07
C VAL A 85 10.52 14.36 5.15
N THR A 86 10.15 13.13 4.78
CA THR A 86 9.84 12.06 5.74
C THR A 86 11.05 11.60 6.56
N ALA A 87 12.26 11.67 6.01
CA ALA A 87 13.44 11.14 6.70
C ALA A 87 13.85 11.94 7.96
N THR A 88 13.66 13.26 7.92
CA THR A 88 14.12 14.18 8.99
C THR A 88 13.02 15.09 9.51
N ALA A 89 11.78 14.93 9.01
CA ALA A 89 10.66 15.86 9.17
C ALA A 89 10.96 17.29 8.65
N THR A 90 12.03 17.44 7.89
CA THR A 90 12.47 18.68 7.22
C THR A 90 12.96 18.32 5.80
N PRO A 91 12.87 19.26 4.82
CA PRO A 91 13.34 18.98 3.46
C PRO A 91 14.85 18.65 3.41
N VAL A 92 15.21 17.52 2.84
CA VAL A 92 16.61 17.03 2.67
C VAL A 92 16.77 16.42 1.28
N ASP A 93 17.94 16.60 0.69
CA ASP A 93 18.35 15.94 -0.56
C ASP A 93 18.42 14.40 -0.36
N LYS A 94 17.85 13.65 -1.32
CA LYS A 94 17.79 12.18 -1.30
C LYS A 94 19.17 11.52 -1.20
N VAL A 95 20.19 12.07 -1.90
CA VAL A 95 21.56 11.54 -1.84
C VAL A 95 22.18 11.77 -0.47
N LYS A 96 21.96 12.96 0.13
CA LYS A 96 22.59 13.39 1.39
C LYS A 96 21.83 12.93 2.64
N THR A 97 20.80 12.13 2.46
CA THR A 97 20.02 11.59 3.59
C THR A 97 20.73 10.40 4.23
N ALA A 98 20.86 10.40 5.58
CA ALA A 98 21.43 9.26 6.33
C ALA A 98 20.35 8.19 6.61
N ALA A 99 19.62 7.79 5.58
CA ALA A 99 18.56 6.79 5.66
C ALA A 99 18.28 6.19 4.26
N SER A 100 17.62 5.02 4.23
CA SER A 100 17.09 4.44 3.00
C SER A 100 15.69 5.00 2.72
N VAL A 101 15.55 5.76 1.63
CA VAL A 101 14.27 6.32 1.20
C VAL A 101 13.96 5.92 -0.23
N TYR A 102 12.71 5.51 -0.48
CA TYR A 102 12.18 5.21 -1.79
C TYR A 102 11.03 6.17 -2.11
N VAL A 103 11.04 6.72 -3.33
CA VAL A 103 10.01 7.66 -3.77
C VAL A 103 9.25 7.11 -4.96
N ILE A 104 7.92 7.17 -4.88
CA ILE A 104 7.00 6.85 -5.98
C ILE A 104 6.37 8.15 -6.42
N THR A 105 6.61 8.56 -7.66
CA THR A 105 6.17 9.85 -8.19
C THR A 105 4.72 9.81 -8.67
N SER A 106 4.09 10.99 -8.76
CA SER A 106 2.76 11.15 -9.38
C SER A 106 2.71 10.54 -10.79
N LYS A 107 3.74 10.80 -11.61
CA LYS A 107 3.83 10.24 -12.97
C LYS A 107 3.80 8.71 -12.95
N GLU A 108 4.57 8.07 -12.08
CA GLU A 108 4.59 6.61 -11.95
C GLU A 108 3.21 6.05 -11.54
N ILE A 109 2.55 6.73 -10.59
CA ILE A 109 1.21 6.34 -10.11
C ILE A 109 0.18 6.45 -11.23
N GLU A 110 0.21 7.55 -11.98
CA GLU A 110 -0.73 7.83 -13.07
C GLU A 110 -0.49 6.99 -14.32
N ASP A 111 0.76 6.69 -14.66
CA ASP A 111 1.09 5.90 -15.85
C ASP A 111 0.72 4.43 -15.63
N LYS A 112 1.00 3.89 -14.46
CA LYS A 112 0.69 2.48 -14.12
C LYS A 112 -0.77 2.26 -13.75
N GLN A 113 -1.59 3.31 -13.70
CA GLN A 113 -3.02 3.22 -13.39
C GLN A 113 -3.31 2.44 -12.10
N TYR A 114 -2.50 2.65 -11.06
CA TYR A 114 -2.73 2.02 -9.78
C TYR A 114 -4.12 2.34 -9.24
N GLN A 115 -4.81 1.32 -8.74
CA GLN A 115 -6.16 1.45 -8.23
C GLN A 115 -6.20 1.84 -6.76
N ASN A 116 -5.14 1.52 -6.02
CA ASN A 116 -5.02 1.79 -4.60
C ASN A 116 -3.54 1.96 -4.20
N LEU A 117 -3.33 2.41 -2.97
CA LEU A 117 -2.00 2.65 -2.42
C LEU A 117 -1.13 1.38 -2.36
N TYR A 118 -1.73 0.22 -2.13
CA TYR A 118 -0.97 -1.05 -2.02
C TYR A 118 -0.31 -1.47 -3.30
N GLU A 119 -1.01 -1.29 -4.42
CA GLU A 119 -0.44 -1.59 -5.72
C GLU A 119 0.78 -0.72 -5.99
N ALA A 120 0.71 0.57 -5.64
CA ALA A 120 1.85 1.47 -5.76
C ALA A 120 3.03 1.02 -4.89
N LEU A 121 2.76 0.57 -3.67
CA LEU A 121 3.78 0.16 -2.71
C LEU A 121 4.47 -1.17 -3.08
N GLN A 122 3.90 -2.00 -3.94
CA GLN A 122 4.52 -3.28 -4.34
C GLN A 122 5.88 -3.12 -5.03
N SER A 123 6.16 -1.95 -5.60
CA SER A 123 7.46 -1.66 -6.22
C SER A 123 8.58 -1.36 -5.20
N VAL A 124 8.22 -1.11 -3.94
CA VAL A 124 9.16 -0.74 -2.88
C VAL A 124 9.92 -1.96 -2.37
N PRO A 125 11.26 -1.98 -2.37
CA PRO A 125 12.04 -3.08 -1.82
C PRO A 125 11.69 -3.35 -0.36
N GLY A 126 11.45 -4.62 0.00
CA GLY A 126 11.10 -5.02 1.36
C GLY A 126 9.66 -4.74 1.77
N MET A 127 8.83 -4.21 0.84
CA MET A 127 7.40 -4.10 1.06
C MET A 127 6.73 -5.46 0.88
N ASN A 128 5.97 -5.86 1.88
CA ASN A 128 5.06 -6.98 1.79
C ASN A 128 3.65 -6.53 2.17
N SER A 129 2.88 -6.17 1.19
CA SER A 129 1.45 -5.93 1.35
C SER A 129 0.71 -7.23 1.08
N ARG A 130 -0.25 -7.57 1.91
CA ARG A 130 -1.14 -8.70 1.69
C ARG A 130 -2.44 -8.16 1.13
N LEU A 131 -2.71 -8.47 -0.11
CA LEU A 131 -4.02 -8.39 -0.70
C LEU A 131 -4.56 -9.83 -0.72
N TYR A 132 -5.77 -10.04 -0.29
CA TYR A 132 -6.53 -11.26 -0.54
C TYR A 132 -7.54 -10.90 -1.62
N GLY A 133 -7.59 -11.67 -2.68
CA GLY A 133 -8.48 -11.57 -3.82
C GLY A 133 -9.30 -10.28 -3.95
N ASN A 134 -9.20 -9.54 -5.01
CA ASN A 134 -9.87 -8.25 -5.19
C ASN A 134 -9.68 -7.21 -4.04
N GLY A 135 -8.74 -7.43 -3.14
CA GLY A 135 -8.56 -6.62 -1.94
C GLY A 135 -9.64 -6.82 -0.85
N VAL A 136 -10.55 -7.78 -1.03
CA VAL A 136 -11.70 -8.00 -0.13
C VAL A 136 -11.30 -8.49 1.25
N GLY A 137 -10.56 -9.57 1.34
CA GLY A 137 -10.17 -10.18 2.63
C GLY A 137 -9.20 -9.33 3.44
N TYR A 138 -8.57 -8.41 2.80
CA TYR A 138 -7.57 -7.51 3.27
C TYR A 138 -8.07 -6.48 4.29
N GLU A 139 -9.12 -5.73 3.97
CA GLU A 139 -9.62 -4.65 4.80
C GLU A 139 -10.42 -5.16 5.99
N LEU A 140 -11.14 -6.27 5.81
CA LEU A 140 -11.93 -6.87 6.87
C LEU A 140 -11.12 -7.73 7.83
N SER A 141 -10.02 -8.34 7.42
CA SER A 141 -9.25 -9.22 8.30
C SER A 141 -8.54 -8.48 9.45
N GLY A 142 -8.51 -7.14 9.43
CA GLY A 142 -7.76 -6.33 10.40
C GLY A 142 -6.23 -6.56 10.31
N TYR A 143 -5.77 -7.27 9.27
CA TYR A 143 -4.38 -7.55 8.98
C TYR A 143 -3.79 -6.63 7.91
N SER A 144 -4.53 -5.61 7.52
CA SER A 144 -4.19 -4.65 6.50
C SER A 144 -3.18 -3.62 6.96
N VAL A 145 -2.02 -4.09 7.37
CA VAL A 145 -0.93 -3.20 7.74
C VAL A 145 0.16 -3.34 6.70
N PRO A 146 0.60 -2.23 6.08
CA PRO A 146 1.78 -2.29 5.24
C PRO A 146 2.96 -2.75 6.08
N SER A 147 3.61 -3.79 5.64
CA SER A 147 4.78 -4.35 6.30
C SER A 147 6.01 -4.01 5.48
N LEU A 148 6.90 -3.25 6.09
CA LEU A 148 8.25 -2.99 5.60
C LEU A 148 9.24 -3.81 6.44
N ARG A 149 10.16 -4.53 5.77
CA ARG A 149 11.19 -5.29 6.48
C ARG A 149 10.60 -6.22 7.56
N ASP A 150 9.45 -6.86 7.26
CA ASP A 150 8.71 -7.78 8.14
C ASP A 150 8.09 -7.12 9.40
N LYS A 151 8.00 -5.81 9.44
CA LYS A 151 7.38 -5.07 10.56
C LYS A 151 6.41 -4.01 10.06
N TYR A 152 5.54 -3.61 10.96
CA TYR A 152 4.56 -2.56 10.70
C TYR A 152 5.25 -1.26 10.28
N ALA A 153 4.68 -0.59 9.29
CA ALA A 153 5.03 0.76 8.90
C ALA A 153 3.90 1.71 9.27
N VAL A 154 4.26 2.89 9.75
CA VAL A 154 3.30 3.97 9.97
C VAL A 154 2.96 4.61 8.64
N VAL A 155 1.66 4.84 8.40
CA VAL A 155 1.19 5.60 7.24
C VAL A 155 0.83 7.00 7.65
N LEU A 156 1.40 7.96 6.95
CA LEU A 156 1.08 9.38 7.06
C LEU A 156 0.35 9.83 5.79
N ILE A 157 -0.56 10.78 5.95
CA ILE A 157 -1.13 11.54 4.84
C ILE A 157 -0.84 13.02 5.10
N ASP A 158 -0.06 13.63 4.21
CA ASP A 158 0.43 15.00 4.40
C ASP A 158 1.11 15.19 5.79
N GLY A 159 1.91 14.20 6.22
CA GLY A 159 2.62 14.22 7.50
C GLY A 159 1.81 13.82 8.73
N VAL A 160 0.50 13.60 8.59
CA VAL A 160 -0.42 13.25 9.70
C VAL A 160 -0.56 11.74 9.81
N ASN A 161 -0.27 11.20 10.99
CA ASN A 161 -0.33 9.77 11.26
C ASN A 161 -1.79 9.27 11.28
N GLN A 162 -2.08 8.29 10.40
CA GLN A 162 -3.41 7.72 10.17
C GLN A 162 -3.71 6.48 11.02
N ALA A 163 -2.81 6.07 11.91
CA ALA A 163 -3.00 4.86 12.70
C ALA A 163 -4.24 4.95 13.59
N MET A 164 -5.11 3.96 13.49
CA MET A 164 -6.35 3.85 14.26
C MET A 164 -6.18 2.95 15.49
N ASP A 165 -5.07 2.22 15.61
CA ASP A 165 -4.73 1.41 16.77
C ASP A 165 -3.21 1.28 16.96
N SER A 166 -2.80 0.59 18.04
CA SER A 166 -1.38 0.38 18.37
C SER A 166 -0.62 -0.52 17.40
N LYS A 167 -1.30 -1.21 16.49
CA LYS A 167 -0.65 -2.01 15.43
C LYS A 167 -0.62 -1.28 14.09
N ALA A 168 -0.93 0.00 14.07
CA ALA A 168 -1.09 0.79 12.85
C ALA A 168 -2.10 0.18 11.85
N ARG A 169 -3.03 -0.66 12.36
CA ARG A 169 -4.07 -1.25 11.53
C ARG A 169 -5.01 -0.17 11.02
N ASN A 170 -5.56 -0.41 9.85
CA ASN A 170 -6.55 0.47 9.21
C ASN A 170 -6.03 1.91 9.01
N SER A 171 -4.70 2.06 8.92
CA SER A 171 -4.08 3.34 8.61
C SER A 171 -4.19 3.71 7.13
N LEU A 172 -4.52 2.73 6.27
CA LEU A 172 -4.68 2.95 4.85
C LEU A 172 -6.15 3.24 4.56
N ILE A 173 -6.49 4.49 4.54
CA ILE A 173 -7.71 4.95 3.89
C ILE A 173 -7.50 4.89 2.38
N ASP A 174 -8.53 4.57 1.64
CA ASP A 174 -8.50 4.65 0.17
C ASP A 174 -8.33 6.12 -0.23
N ILE A 175 -7.11 6.49 -0.60
CA ILE A 175 -6.84 7.75 -1.27
C ILE A 175 -6.83 7.47 -2.76
N ASN A 176 -7.55 8.28 -3.51
CA ASN A 176 -7.49 8.15 -4.95
C ASN A 176 -6.06 8.42 -5.42
N PRO A 177 -5.43 7.49 -6.16
CA PRO A 177 -4.06 7.65 -6.65
C PRO A 177 -3.84 8.93 -7.45
N ARG A 178 -4.90 9.46 -8.10
CA ARG A 178 -4.84 10.71 -8.85
C ARG A 178 -4.59 11.94 -7.97
N ASP A 179 -4.99 11.91 -6.70
CA ASP A 179 -4.76 13.01 -5.76
C ASP A 179 -3.38 12.96 -5.10
N ILE A 180 -2.60 11.93 -5.39
CA ILE A 180 -1.27 11.76 -4.83
C ILE A 180 -0.24 12.50 -5.69
N ASP A 181 0.55 13.36 -5.05
CA ASP A 181 1.72 14.02 -5.64
C ASP A 181 2.91 13.06 -5.65
N ARG A 182 3.20 12.45 -4.51
CA ARG A 182 4.22 11.42 -4.37
C ARG A 182 4.01 10.62 -3.09
N ILE A 183 4.66 9.46 -3.04
CA ILE A 183 4.73 8.63 -1.83
C ILE A 183 6.21 8.53 -1.45
N GLU A 184 6.54 8.96 -0.23
CA GLU A 184 7.87 8.81 0.35
C GLU A 184 7.85 7.62 1.31
N VAL A 185 8.75 6.65 1.13
CA VAL A 185 8.86 5.48 1.99
C VAL A 185 10.22 5.50 2.67
N LEU A 186 10.22 5.90 3.94
CA LEU A 186 11.39 5.83 4.82
C LEU A 186 11.45 4.42 5.40
N LYS A 187 12.56 3.72 5.20
CA LYS A 187 12.75 2.36 5.69
C LYS A 187 13.59 2.34 6.96
N GLY A 188 13.35 1.33 7.80
CA GLY A 188 13.97 1.23 9.10
C GLY A 188 13.24 1.98 10.20
N SER A 189 13.72 1.85 11.43
CA SER A 189 13.04 2.45 12.58
C SER A 189 13.10 3.97 12.57
N ALA A 190 11.94 4.62 12.73
CA ALA A 190 11.78 6.06 12.80
C ALA A 190 10.96 6.51 14.02
N SER A 191 11.03 5.74 15.12
CA SER A 191 10.17 5.92 16.29
C SER A 191 10.45 7.22 17.06
N VAL A 192 11.62 7.83 16.95
CA VAL A 192 11.89 9.14 17.56
C VAL A 192 10.97 10.21 16.98
N LEU A 193 10.83 10.27 15.65
CA LEU A 193 10.01 11.30 14.98
C LEU A 193 8.53 10.92 14.92
N TYR A 194 8.21 9.64 14.68
CA TYR A 194 6.86 9.20 14.32
C TYR A 194 6.19 8.28 15.36
N GLY A 195 6.85 8.11 16.53
CA GLY A 195 6.29 7.41 17.69
C GLY A 195 6.27 5.90 17.57
N SER A 196 5.44 5.31 18.41
CA SER A 196 5.21 3.86 18.44
C SER A 196 4.81 3.33 17.09
N ASN A 197 5.25 2.10 16.77
CA ASN A 197 4.93 1.36 15.53
C ASN A 197 5.72 1.75 14.27
N ALA A 198 6.55 2.78 14.28
CA ALA A 198 7.44 3.09 13.17
C ALA A 198 8.69 2.17 13.16
N ILE A 199 8.50 0.85 13.28
CA ILE A 199 9.60 -0.14 13.34
C ILE A 199 10.11 -0.47 11.94
N GLY A 200 9.20 -0.83 11.04
CA GLY A 200 9.52 -1.18 9.65
C GLY A 200 9.86 0.06 8.85
N GLY A 201 9.27 1.18 9.22
CA GLY A 201 9.44 2.45 8.54
C GLY A 201 8.21 3.34 8.57
N VAL A 202 8.21 4.32 7.68
CA VAL A 202 7.14 5.31 7.50
C VAL A 202 6.81 5.42 6.02
N ILE A 203 5.53 5.41 5.70
CA ILE A 203 4.98 5.65 4.37
C ILE A 203 4.25 6.98 4.42
N ASN A 204 4.76 8.01 3.77
CA ASN A 204 4.12 9.32 3.74
C ASN A 204 3.51 9.57 2.36
N VAL A 205 2.20 9.62 2.30
CA VAL A 205 1.44 9.97 1.10
C VAL A 205 1.25 11.47 1.08
N ILE A 206 1.86 12.13 0.13
CA ILE A 206 1.77 13.58 -0.04
C ILE A 206 0.75 13.85 -1.14
N THR A 207 -0.30 14.59 -0.80
CA THR A 207 -1.40 14.88 -1.72
C THR A 207 -1.16 16.16 -2.51
N LYS A 208 -1.65 16.18 -3.76
CA LYS A 208 -1.49 17.32 -4.66
C LYS A 208 -2.11 18.60 -4.07
N ARG A 209 -1.45 19.72 -4.35
CA ARG A 209 -1.97 21.08 -4.10
C ARG A 209 -2.21 21.75 -5.45
N ALA A 210 -3.23 22.57 -5.56
CA ALA A 210 -3.41 23.44 -6.70
C ALA A 210 -2.65 24.76 -6.47
N ASP A 211 -1.76 25.13 -7.37
CA ASP A 211 -1.00 26.38 -7.26
C ASP A 211 -1.73 27.55 -7.95
N SER A 212 -2.48 27.28 -9.02
CA SER A 212 -3.25 28.29 -9.72
C SER A 212 -4.35 27.67 -10.60
N GLY A 213 -5.44 28.42 -10.78
CA GLY A 213 -6.56 28.03 -11.65
C GLY A 213 -7.37 26.85 -11.12
N VAL A 214 -8.27 26.35 -11.94
CA VAL A 214 -9.15 25.20 -11.64
C VAL A 214 -8.89 24.10 -12.64
N GLN A 215 -8.79 22.88 -12.17
CA GLN A 215 -8.63 21.66 -12.96
C GLN A 215 -9.71 20.66 -12.54
N SER A 216 -10.48 20.21 -13.49
CA SER A 216 -11.48 19.17 -13.28
C SER A 216 -11.17 17.95 -14.12
N ALA A 217 -11.57 16.78 -13.66
CA ALA A 217 -11.48 15.59 -14.47
C ALA A 217 -12.56 14.57 -14.09
N ILE A 218 -12.99 13.83 -15.09
CA ILE A 218 -13.88 12.68 -14.95
C ILE A 218 -13.13 11.48 -15.52
N LYS A 219 -13.08 10.40 -14.75
CA LYS A 219 -12.46 9.14 -15.15
C LYS A 219 -13.48 8.02 -15.04
N TYR A 220 -13.59 7.21 -16.08
CA TYR A 220 -14.39 6.01 -16.08
C TYR A 220 -13.51 4.82 -16.52
N SER A 221 -13.63 3.71 -15.81
CA SER A 221 -12.93 2.48 -16.17
C SER A 221 -13.80 1.25 -15.95
N VAL A 222 -13.59 0.25 -16.79
CA VAL A 222 -14.22 -1.07 -16.73
C VAL A 222 -13.20 -2.16 -16.92
N GLY A 223 -13.46 -3.33 -16.36
CA GLY A 223 -12.61 -4.50 -16.51
C GLY A 223 -13.42 -5.80 -16.45
N ASN A 224 -12.69 -6.93 -16.54
CA ASN A 224 -13.29 -8.21 -16.21
C ASN A 224 -13.59 -8.30 -14.71
N PHE A 225 -14.18 -9.40 -14.27
CA PHE A 225 -14.57 -9.63 -12.87
C PHE A 225 -15.52 -8.55 -12.32
N GLY A 226 -16.39 -7.99 -13.18
CA GLY A 226 -17.36 -6.96 -12.78
C GLY A 226 -16.73 -5.62 -12.36
N TYR A 227 -15.45 -5.40 -12.64
CA TYR A 227 -14.77 -4.16 -12.24
C TYR A 227 -15.35 -2.95 -12.98
N GLN A 228 -15.73 -1.93 -12.21
CA GLN A 228 -16.15 -0.61 -12.68
C GLN A 228 -15.69 0.46 -11.69
N SER A 229 -15.18 1.58 -12.20
CA SER A 229 -14.87 2.75 -11.37
C SER A 229 -15.34 4.02 -12.06
N TYR A 230 -15.94 4.88 -11.26
CA TYR A 230 -16.39 6.23 -11.62
C TYR A 230 -15.70 7.22 -10.70
N ASN A 231 -14.91 8.11 -11.23
CA ASN A 231 -14.18 9.09 -10.45
C ASN A 231 -14.42 10.51 -10.99
N ILE A 232 -14.65 11.43 -10.08
CA ILE A 232 -14.73 12.88 -10.33
C ILE A 232 -13.68 13.54 -9.44
N ASN A 233 -12.82 14.33 -10.04
CA ASN A 233 -11.81 15.12 -9.34
C ASN A 233 -11.94 16.58 -9.75
N ASN A 234 -11.94 17.47 -8.76
CA ASN A 234 -11.86 18.92 -8.96
C ASN A 234 -10.84 19.49 -7.96
N ARG A 235 -9.90 20.23 -8.45
CA ARG A 235 -8.94 20.96 -7.63
C ARG A 235 -8.71 22.34 -8.20
N GLY A 236 -8.49 23.31 -7.32
CA GLY A 236 -8.28 24.67 -7.77
C GLY A 236 -7.72 25.57 -6.69
N SER A 237 -7.33 26.77 -7.09
CA SER A 237 -7.00 27.84 -6.17
C SER A 237 -7.48 29.18 -6.73
N GLU A 238 -7.97 30.03 -5.83
CA GLU A 238 -8.39 31.39 -6.10
C GLU A 238 -8.01 32.30 -4.93
N GLY A 239 -7.22 33.31 -5.19
CA GLY A 239 -6.64 34.14 -4.13
C GLY A 239 -5.82 33.33 -3.13
N ASN A 240 -6.21 33.41 -1.87
CA ASN A 240 -5.55 32.67 -0.78
C ASN A 240 -6.17 31.31 -0.50
N VAL A 241 -7.24 30.93 -1.18
CA VAL A 241 -7.96 29.67 -0.95
C VAL A 241 -7.57 28.65 -2.01
N TYR A 242 -7.37 27.41 -1.62
CA TYR A 242 -7.21 26.29 -2.52
C TYR A 242 -8.02 25.09 -2.05
N TRP A 243 -8.37 24.21 -2.97
CA TRP A 243 -9.16 23.01 -2.65
C TRP A 243 -8.79 21.83 -3.54
N SER A 244 -9.10 20.63 -3.04
CA SER A 244 -9.18 19.39 -3.81
C SER A 244 -10.39 18.61 -3.34
N VAL A 245 -11.22 18.16 -4.29
CA VAL A 245 -12.39 17.31 -4.06
C VAL A 245 -12.25 16.11 -4.98
N ASN A 246 -12.17 14.92 -4.41
CA ASN A 246 -12.13 13.67 -5.14
C ASN A 246 -13.26 12.76 -4.65
N LEU A 247 -14.10 12.31 -5.56
CA LEU A 247 -15.19 11.37 -5.30
C LEU A 247 -15.02 10.18 -6.22
N GLU A 248 -15.04 8.96 -5.67
CA GLU A 248 -14.94 7.74 -6.44
C GLU A 248 -15.95 6.71 -5.96
N ARG A 249 -16.57 6.00 -6.90
CA ARG A 249 -17.27 4.76 -6.65
C ARG A 249 -16.61 3.64 -7.44
N ARG A 250 -16.26 2.56 -6.73
CA ARG A 250 -15.60 1.38 -7.29
C ARG A 250 -16.40 0.13 -6.96
N ASN A 251 -16.65 -0.69 -7.97
CA ASN A 251 -17.31 -1.98 -7.84
C ASN A 251 -16.38 -3.08 -8.39
N ALA A 252 -16.44 -4.26 -7.81
CA ALA A 252 -15.82 -5.47 -8.33
C ALA A 252 -16.68 -6.68 -7.95
N GLY A 253 -16.69 -7.72 -8.77
CA GLY A 253 -17.48 -8.93 -8.58
C GLY A 253 -16.61 -10.18 -8.46
N ASP A 254 -17.21 -11.33 -8.70
CA ASP A 254 -16.54 -12.63 -8.69
C ASP A 254 -15.29 -12.62 -9.56
N TYR A 255 -14.23 -13.28 -9.09
CA TYR A 255 -13.00 -13.45 -9.87
C TYR A 255 -12.64 -14.92 -10.04
N GLU A 256 -11.92 -15.23 -11.11
CA GLU A 256 -11.25 -16.50 -11.32
C GLU A 256 -9.76 -16.33 -10.97
N ASP A 257 -9.16 -17.28 -10.27
CA ASP A 257 -7.72 -17.35 -10.07
C ASP A 257 -6.99 -17.92 -11.31
N GLY A 258 -5.67 -17.99 -11.26
CA GLY A 258 -4.86 -18.52 -12.37
C GLY A 258 -5.06 -20.02 -12.64
N SER A 259 -5.70 -20.77 -11.75
CA SER A 259 -6.09 -22.16 -11.94
C SER A 259 -7.50 -22.31 -12.53
N GLY A 260 -8.24 -21.22 -12.66
CA GLY A 260 -9.62 -21.19 -13.16
C GLY A 260 -10.67 -21.48 -12.08
N VAL A 261 -10.31 -21.45 -10.82
CA VAL A 261 -11.25 -21.55 -9.70
C VAL A 261 -11.96 -20.22 -9.53
N ASN A 262 -13.30 -20.26 -9.45
CA ASN A 262 -14.10 -19.07 -9.21
C ASN A 262 -14.20 -18.76 -7.72
N HIS A 263 -13.89 -17.52 -7.36
CA HIS A 263 -14.01 -16.96 -6.00
C HIS A 263 -15.17 -15.97 -5.97
N PRO A 264 -16.34 -16.38 -5.40
CA PRO A 264 -17.48 -15.47 -5.30
C PRO A 264 -17.13 -14.27 -4.42
N THR A 265 -17.28 -13.08 -4.97
CA THR A 265 -17.06 -11.80 -4.30
C THR A 265 -18.02 -10.74 -4.84
N ASP A 266 -18.38 -9.76 -4.01
CA ASP A 266 -19.08 -8.54 -4.42
C ASP A 266 -18.53 -7.40 -3.55
N LYS A 267 -17.86 -6.46 -4.16
CA LYS A 267 -17.26 -5.31 -3.48
C LYS A 267 -17.82 -4.01 -4.04
N LYS A 268 -18.26 -3.14 -3.15
CA LYS A 268 -18.67 -1.77 -3.47
C LYS A 268 -17.98 -0.82 -2.53
N ASN A 269 -17.24 0.13 -3.08
CA ASN A 269 -16.53 1.12 -2.29
C ASN A 269 -16.86 2.53 -2.76
N ASN A 270 -17.26 3.39 -1.81
CA ASN A 270 -17.48 4.82 -2.04
C ASN A 270 -16.39 5.59 -1.29
N ILE A 271 -15.63 6.40 -2.02
CA ILE A 271 -14.46 7.11 -1.53
C ILE A 271 -14.70 8.60 -1.71
N ALA A 272 -14.42 9.38 -0.67
CA ALA A 272 -14.40 10.83 -0.71
C ALA A 272 -13.15 11.37 -0.03
N ASN A 273 -12.35 12.14 -0.76
CA ASN A 273 -11.21 12.86 -0.23
C ASN A 273 -11.43 14.36 -0.51
N VAL A 274 -11.56 15.15 0.53
CA VAL A 274 -11.83 16.59 0.45
C VAL A 274 -10.77 17.35 1.23
N LYS A 275 -10.18 18.35 0.61
CA LYS A 275 -9.19 19.25 1.21
C LYS A 275 -9.52 20.68 0.89
N PHE A 276 -9.54 21.54 1.91
CA PHE A 276 -9.59 22.99 1.78
C PHE A 276 -8.40 23.59 2.50
N GLY A 277 -7.71 24.51 1.84
CA GLY A 277 -6.59 25.24 2.41
C GLY A 277 -6.75 26.74 2.28
N TYR A 278 -6.19 27.46 3.24
CA TYR A 278 -6.13 28.92 3.27
C TYR A 278 -4.71 29.40 3.58
N LYS A 279 -4.06 30.02 2.59
CA LYS A 279 -2.74 30.64 2.73
C LYS A 279 -2.94 32.03 3.36
N ALA A 280 -2.78 32.15 4.68
CA ALA A 280 -2.89 33.44 5.36
C ALA A 280 -1.82 34.42 4.89
N ASN A 281 -0.66 33.92 4.52
CA ASN A 281 0.45 34.61 3.88
C ASN A 281 1.43 33.58 3.27
N ASP A 282 2.57 34.02 2.74
CA ASP A 282 3.58 33.15 2.10
C ASP A 282 4.22 32.12 3.04
N LYS A 283 4.00 32.24 4.36
CA LYS A 283 4.61 31.37 5.37
C LYS A 283 3.59 30.52 6.13
N MET A 284 2.31 30.89 6.14
CA MET A 284 1.29 30.28 7.00
C MET A 284 0.14 29.71 6.17
N ASP A 285 -0.10 28.43 6.33
CA ASP A 285 -1.13 27.66 5.64
C ASP A 285 -2.03 26.93 6.66
N PHE A 286 -3.34 27.02 6.49
CA PHE A 286 -4.33 26.30 7.28
C PHE A 286 -5.10 25.34 6.38
N ILE A 287 -5.18 24.09 6.79
CA ILE A 287 -5.77 23.02 5.98
C ILE A 287 -6.82 22.26 6.79
N VAL A 288 -7.96 22.02 6.19
CA VAL A 288 -9.00 21.12 6.68
C VAL A 288 -9.13 19.97 5.69
N LYS A 289 -9.09 18.74 6.18
CA LYS A 289 -9.28 17.53 5.36
C LYS A 289 -10.40 16.69 5.92
N TYR A 290 -11.16 16.09 5.01
CA TYR A 290 -12.10 15.00 5.29
C TYR A 290 -11.81 13.86 4.31
N ASP A 291 -11.47 12.70 4.86
CA ASP A 291 -11.20 11.48 4.11
C ASP A 291 -12.17 10.40 4.57
N SER A 292 -12.89 9.80 3.63
CA SER A 292 -13.90 8.77 3.87
C SER A 292 -13.77 7.62 2.88
N SER A 293 -13.93 6.40 3.39
CA SER A 293 -14.04 5.18 2.58
C SER A 293 -15.10 4.29 3.20
N HIS A 294 -16.19 4.05 2.46
CA HIS A 294 -17.28 3.19 2.87
C HIS A 294 -17.39 2.01 1.92
N GLN A 295 -17.17 0.83 2.45
CA GLN A 295 -17.07 -0.39 1.70
C GLN A 295 -18.07 -1.43 2.18
N ASP A 296 -18.88 -1.96 1.24
CA ASP A 296 -19.68 -3.16 1.41
C ASP A 296 -19.03 -4.30 0.64
N MET A 297 -18.99 -5.49 1.21
CA MET A 297 -18.35 -6.64 0.57
C MET A 297 -18.98 -7.96 0.96
N LYS A 298 -18.93 -8.88 -0.01
CA LYS A 298 -19.17 -10.30 0.17
C LYS A 298 -17.97 -11.06 -0.34
N TRP A 299 -17.61 -12.14 0.32
CA TRP A 299 -16.52 -13.00 -0.12
C TRP A 299 -16.74 -14.45 0.35
N SER A 300 -16.01 -15.37 -0.26
CA SER A 300 -16.06 -16.77 0.12
C SER A 300 -14.67 -17.29 0.42
N GLU A 301 -14.58 -18.20 1.39
CA GLU A 301 -13.38 -18.98 1.69
C GLU A 301 -13.59 -20.42 1.22
N LEU A 302 -12.73 -20.87 0.30
CA LEU A 302 -12.73 -22.25 -0.20
C LEU A 302 -11.71 -23.09 0.55
N TYR A 303 -12.14 -24.18 1.13
CA TYR A 303 -11.31 -25.16 1.80
C TYR A 303 -10.86 -26.21 0.78
N LYS A 304 -9.57 -26.22 0.43
CA LYS A 304 -9.02 -26.94 -0.74
C LYS A 304 -9.26 -28.45 -0.71
N LYS A 305 -9.13 -29.09 0.44
CA LYS A 305 -9.28 -30.55 0.56
C LYS A 305 -10.73 -30.98 0.73
N SER A 306 -11.44 -30.34 1.64
CA SER A 306 -12.84 -30.68 1.94
C SER A 306 -13.82 -30.16 0.89
N GLY A 307 -13.44 -29.19 0.06
CA GLY A 307 -14.32 -28.54 -0.90
C GLY A 307 -15.39 -27.64 -0.26
N VAL A 308 -15.30 -27.41 1.05
CA VAL A 308 -16.25 -26.55 1.77
C VAL A 308 -16.08 -25.11 1.33
N VAL A 309 -17.19 -24.42 1.11
CA VAL A 309 -17.25 -22.98 0.83
C VAL A 309 -17.95 -22.27 1.98
N ALA A 310 -17.22 -21.46 2.71
CA ALA A 310 -17.76 -20.58 3.74
C ALA A 310 -18.01 -19.19 3.14
N ASN A 311 -19.22 -18.68 3.27
CA ASN A 311 -19.62 -17.38 2.74
C ASN A 311 -19.62 -16.33 3.84
N HIS A 312 -19.22 -15.12 3.48
CA HIS A 312 -19.10 -14.01 4.42
C HIS A 312 -19.62 -12.73 3.77
N ASP A 313 -20.09 -11.83 4.61
CA ASP A 313 -20.37 -10.46 4.20
C ASP A 313 -19.94 -9.45 5.28
N GLY A 314 -19.84 -8.20 4.92
CA GLY A 314 -19.50 -7.18 5.89
C GLY A 314 -19.41 -5.76 5.32
N GLU A 315 -19.21 -4.84 6.26
CA GLU A 315 -18.98 -3.42 5.99
C GLU A 315 -17.63 -3.01 6.57
N PHE A 316 -16.94 -2.12 5.88
CA PHE A 316 -15.74 -1.47 6.39
C PHE A 316 -15.80 0.04 6.10
N ASN A 317 -16.02 0.82 7.14
CA ASN A 317 -16.24 2.26 7.02
C ASN A 317 -15.20 3.03 7.84
N ILE A 318 -14.52 3.98 7.20
CA ILE A 318 -13.58 4.91 7.82
C ILE A 318 -14.01 6.33 7.50
N ASP A 319 -14.00 7.19 8.50
CA ASP A 319 -14.20 8.64 8.38
C ASP A 319 -13.17 9.37 9.20
N ASN A 320 -12.35 10.20 8.57
CA ASN A 320 -11.28 10.97 9.18
C ASN A 320 -11.46 12.46 8.96
N ILE A 321 -11.26 13.25 9.98
CA ILE A 321 -11.15 14.70 9.90
C ILE A 321 -9.78 15.11 10.40
N THR A 322 -9.10 15.96 9.64
CA THR A 322 -7.77 16.48 9.99
C THR A 322 -7.77 18.00 9.84
N LEU A 323 -7.23 18.67 10.85
CA LEU A 323 -6.91 20.09 10.81
C LEU A 323 -5.39 20.22 10.86
N ILE A 324 -4.80 21.01 9.94
CA ILE A 324 -3.36 21.23 9.89
C ILE A 324 -3.11 22.74 9.88
N SER A 325 -2.10 23.17 10.62
CA SER A 325 -1.51 24.50 10.52
C SER A 325 -0.03 24.35 10.22
N ASP A 326 0.37 24.76 9.03
CA ASP A 326 1.75 24.73 8.57
C ASP A 326 2.33 26.15 8.55
N PHE A 327 3.46 26.33 9.22
CA PHE A 327 4.29 27.52 9.13
C PHE A 327 5.66 27.17 8.56
N VAL A 328 6.11 27.86 7.52
CA VAL A 328 7.44 27.65 6.91
C VAL A 328 8.06 29.00 6.57
N ASP A 329 9.14 29.36 7.26
CA ASP A 329 9.98 30.51 6.93
C ASP A 329 11.32 30.05 6.36
N LYS A 330 11.37 29.89 5.04
CA LYS A 330 12.59 29.46 4.33
C LYS A 330 13.77 30.42 4.56
N LYS A 331 13.53 31.72 4.74
CA LYS A 331 14.56 32.74 4.92
C LYS A 331 15.29 32.57 6.26
N ASN A 332 14.54 32.23 7.31
CA ASN A 332 15.08 32.04 8.66
C ASN A 332 15.35 30.56 8.98
N GLY A 333 15.10 29.65 8.04
CA GLY A 333 15.31 28.22 8.22
C GLY A 333 14.46 27.63 9.35
N GLU A 334 13.22 28.12 9.52
CA GLU A 334 12.33 27.66 10.58
C GLU A 334 10.96 27.23 10.03
N GLY A 335 10.30 26.34 10.75
CA GLY A 335 8.94 25.94 10.45
C GLY A 335 8.26 25.20 11.60
N ASN A 336 6.96 25.14 11.50
CA ASN A 336 6.09 24.46 12.46
C ASN A 336 5.00 23.69 11.71
N ASN A 337 4.74 22.47 12.13
CA ASN A 337 3.62 21.67 11.69
C ASN A 337 2.80 21.26 12.91
N PHE A 338 1.65 21.86 13.06
CA PHE A 338 0.66 21.51 14.08
C PHE A 338 -0.51 20.81 13.42
N TYR A 339 -0.99 19.72 14.01
CA TYR A 339 -2.21 19.06 13.52
C TYR A 339 -3.09 18.47 14.61
N VAL A 340 -4.38 18.40 14.31
CA VAL A 340 -5.39 17.65 15.06
C VAL A 340 -6.06 16.66 14.12
N PHE A 341 -6.06 15.39 14.52
CA PHE A 341 -6.68 14.29 13.78
C PHE A 341 -7.75 13.61 14.62
N LYS A 342 -8.88 13.31 13.98
CA LYS A 342 -9.95 12.49 14.55
C LYS A 342 -10.39 11.47 13.53
N GLY A 343 -10.27 10.20 13.89
CA GLY A 343 -10.67 9.07 13.03
C GLY A 343 -11.77 8.25 13.68
N ASN A 344 -12.68 7.75 12.85
CA ASN A 344 -13.69 6.78 13.22
C ASN A 344 -13.62 5.62 12.24
N MET A 345 -13.63 4.40 12.76
CA MET A 345 -13.70 3.17 11.97
C MET A 345 -14.80 2.28 12.50
N LYS A 346 -15.56 1.69 11.58
CA LYS A 346 -16.51 0.62 11.84
C LYS A 346 -16.23 -0.52 10.88
N ALA A 347 -16.01 -1.72 11.39
CA ALA A 347 -15.93 -2.94 10.61
C ALA A 347 -16.95 -3.93 11.16
N VAL A 348 -17.83 -4.43 10.30
CA VAL A 348 -18.78 -5.50 10.59
C VAL A 348 -18.43 -6.69 9.72
N ARG A 349 -18.41 -7.87 10.31
CA ARG A 349 -18.19 -9.13 9.59
C ARG A 349 -19.23 -10.13 10.02
N ASN A 350 -19.88 -10.73 9.07
CA ASN A 350 -20.80 -11.82 9.24
C ASN A 350 -20.22 -13.06 8.56
N TYR A 351 -20.09 -14.12 9.32
CA TYR A 351 -19.59 -15.39 8.86
C TYR A 351 -20.79 -16.33 8.75
N HIS A 352 -21.13 -16.75 7.54
CA HIS A 352 -22.23 -17.64 7.27
C HIS A 352 -21.70 -19.00 6.88
N HIS A 353 -22.29 -20.04 7.47
CA HIS A 353 -21.90 -21.42 7.18
C HIS A 353 -20.40 -21.65 7.43
N ASN A 354 -19.87 -21.05 8.49
CA ASN A 354 -18.45 -21.17 8.84
C ASN A 354 -18.19 -22.51 9.51
N PRO A 355 -17.20 -23.32 9.09
CA PRO A 355 -16.86 -24.57 9.75
C PRO A 355 -16.55 -24.35 11.23
N ASP A 356 -17.35 -25.00 12.11
CA ASP A 356 -17.22 -24.87 13.56
C ASP A 356 -16.46 -26.08 14.15
N LYS A 357 -16.85 -27.29 13.77
CA LYS A 357 -16.25 -28.52 14.29
C LYS A 357 -16.20 -29.58 13.21
N GLU A 358 -15.03 -30.21 13.07
CA GLU A 358 -14.86 -31.41 12.26
C GLU A 358 -15.44 -32.61 12.97
N LEU A 359 -16.27 -33.39 12.29
CA LEU A 359 -16.84 -34.64 12.75
C LEU A 359 -15.90 -35.83 12.49
N ASP A 360 -16.22 -36.98 13.03
CA ASP A 360 -15.36 -38.18 12.92
C ASP A 360 -15.35 -38.78 11.52
N ASP A 361 -16.34 -38.47 10.68
CA ASP A 361 -16.43 -38.85 9.28
C ASP A 361 -15.74 -37.84 8.32
N GLY A 362 -15.06 -36.82 8.85
CA GLY A 362 -14.40 -35.79 8.09
C GLY A 362 -15.29 -34.65 7.58
N SER A 363 -16.59 -34.70 7.87
CA SER A 363 -17.52 -33.59 7.62
C SER A 363 -17.41 -32.52 8.70
N TYR A 364 -18.01 -31.34 8.44
CA TYR A 364 -18.01 -30.20 9.35
C TYR A 364 -19.41 -29.88 9.85
N THR A 365 -19.52 -29.51 11.13
CA THR A 365 -20.66 -28.71 11.59
C THR A 365 -20.39 -27.23 11.20
N PHE A 366 -21.46 -26.50 10.95
CA PHE A 366 -21.40 -25.12 10.54
C PHE A 366 -22.10 -24.21 11.53
N LYS A 367 -21.61 -23.00 11.66
CA LYS A 367 -22.15 -22.00 12.57
C LYS A 367 -22.08 -20.63 11.96
N ASP A 368 -23.14 -19.88 12.05
CA ASP A 368 -23.15 -18.47 11.77
C ASP A 368 -22.60 -17.69 12.97
N SER A 369 -21.80 -16.71 12.69
CA SER A 369 -21.26 -15.81 13.70
C SER A 369 -21.06 -14.42 13.11
N GLY A 370 -20.92 -13.42 13.97
CA GLY A 370 -20.65 -12.06 13.52
C GLY A 370 -19.80 -11.31 14.54
N GLU A 371 -19.06 -10.37 14.04
CA GLU A 371 -18.26 -9.48 14.89
C GLU A 371 -18.34 -8.03 14.38
N THR A 372 -18.30 -7.11 15.32
CA THR A 372 -18.30 -5.67 15.01
C THR A 372 -17.14 -5.00 15.73
N TYR A 373 -16.28 -4.33 14.97
CA TYR A 373 -15.23 -3.48 15.51
C TYR A 373 -15.62 -2.02 15.32
N LYS A 374 -15.47 -1.22 16.37
CA LYS A 374 -15.61 0.24 16.31
C LYS A 374 -14.44 0.87 17.01
N VAL A 375 -13.63 1.60 16.29
CA VAL A 375 -12.48 2.32 16.83
C VAL A 375 -12.68 3.81 16.65
N LYS A 376 -12.38 4.56 17.68
CA LYS A 376 -12.28 6.03 17.63
C LYS A 376 -10.86 6.41 18.00
N ALA A 377 -10.21 7.16 17.13
CA ALA A 377 -8.86 7.66 17.34
C ALA A 377 -8.87 9.20 17.44
N PHE A 378 -8.07 9.73 18.32
CA PHE A 378 -7.78 11.15 18.42
C PHE A 378 -6.29 11.36 18.54
N ARG A 379 -5.75 12.34 17.82
CA ARG A 379 -4.33 12.70 17.88
C ARG A 379 -4.17 14.21 17.75
N ILE A 380 -3.25 14.75 18.53
CA ILE A 380 -2.77 16.11 18.41
C ILE A 380 -1.25 16.09 18.46
N ALA A 381 -0.59 16.78 17.55
CA ALA A 381 0.86 16.86 17.52
C ALA A 381 1.32 18.23 17.06
N ASP A 382 2.47 18.62 17.56
CA ASP A 382 3.19 19.82 17.19
C ASP A 382 4.65 19.51 16.97
N ARG A 383 5.23 20.03 15.88
CA ARG A 383 6.62 19.86 15.48
C ARG A 383 7.16 21.20 15.02
N TYR A 384 8.12 21.73 15.74
CA TYR A 384 8.81 22.97 15.39
C TYR A 384 10.27 22.70 15.09
N TYR A 385 10.79 23.21 13.99
CA TYR A 385 12.21 23.17 13.68
C TYR A 385 12.78 24.57 13.43
N LYS A 386 14.07 24.72 13.74
CA LYS A 386 14.80 25.96 13.50
C LYS A 386 16.27 25.69 13.19
N GLN A 387 16.78 26.35 12.16
CA GLN A 387 18.21 26.50 11.91
C GLN A 387 18.78 27.47 12.94
N ILE A 388 19.59 26.98 13.86
CA ILE A 388 20.17 27.80 14.94
C ILE A 388 21.39 28.54 14.42
N ASN A 389 22.22 27.90 13.62
CA ASN A 389 23.39 28.41 12.93
C ASN A 389 23.69 27.53 11.71
N ASP A 390 24.79 27.74 11.02
CA ASP A 390 25.16 26.97 9.81
C ASP A 390 25.37 25.48 10.08
N GLU A 391 25.68 25.12 11.33
CA GLU A 391 25.98 23.74 11.72
C GLU A 391 24.77 23.01 12.29
N HIS A 392 23.91 23.67 13.08
CA HIS A 392 22.87 23.06 13.87
C HIS A 392 21.45 23.41 13.41
N ARG A 393 20.64 22.40 13.14
CA ARG A 393 19.20 22.52 12.99
C ARG A 393 18.50 21.67 14.07
N ILE A 394 17.77 22.33 14.93
CA ILE A 394 17.02 21.70 16.04
C ILE A 394 15.58 21.48 15.62
N LEU A 395 15.03 20.32 15.94
CA LEU A 395 13.62 19.98 15.86
C LEU A 395 13.14 19.53 17.22
N ILE A 396 12.05 20.12 17.70
CA ILE A 396 11.35 19.73 18.92
C ILE A 396 9.90 19.39 18.59
N GLY A 397 9.29 18.50 19.36
CA GLY A 397 7.88 18.22 19.17
C GLY A 397 7.25 17.53 20.36
N ALA A 398 5.93 17.58 20.36
CA ALA A 398 5.07 16.91 21.33
C ALA A 398 3.90 16.25 20.62
N GLU A 399 3.47 15.11 21.13
CA GLU A 399 2.35 14.36 20.58
C GLU A 399 1.52 13.73 21.69
N HIS A 400 0.22 13.82 21.55
CA HIS A 400 -0.75 13.06 22.31
C HIS A 400 -1.62 12.26 21.35
N TYR A 401 -1.80 10.98 21.61
CA TYR A 401 -2.86 10.23 20.97
C TYR A 401 -3.63 9.35 21.96
N ASP A 402 -4.88 9.16 21.65
CA ASP A 402 -5.70 8.14 22.28
C ASP A 402 -6.55 7.40 21.23
N TYR A 403 -6.81 6.15 21.48
CA TYR A 403 -7.78 5.39 20.72
C TYR A 403 -8.59 4.48 21.64
N LYS A 404 -9.86 4.36 21.30
CA LYS A 404 -10.84 3.60 22.04
C LYS A 404 -11.44 2.54 21.12
N ASP A 405 -11.34 1.27 21.54
CA ASP A 405 -12.11 0.19 20.94
C ASP A 405 -13.45 0.09 21.67
N VAL A 406 -14.54 0.14 20.92
CA VAL A 406 -15.90 0.10 21.47
C VAL A 406 -16.44 -1.33 21.57
N TYR A 407 -15.75 -2.30 20.93
CA TYR A 407 -16.16 -3.71 20.90
C TYR A 407 -15.91 -4.44 22.22
N LEU A 408 -14.81 -4.15 22.88
CA LEU A 408 -14.51 -4.74 24.19
C LEU A 408 -15.36 -4.03 25.24
N GLU A 409 -16.29 -4.72 25.85
CA GLU A 409 -17.12 -4.20 26.95
C GLU A 409 -16.20 -3.63 28.05
N GLY A 410 -16.25 -2.34 28.26
CA GLY A 410 -15.46 -1.68 29.29
C GLY A 410 -14.74 -0.38 28.85
N LYS A 411 -13.88 0.13 29.71
CA LYS A 411 -13.10 1.36 29.48
C LYS A 411 -11.80 1.09 28.72
N ASN A 412 -11.87 0.42 27.58
CA ASN A 412 -10.69 0.02 26.82
C ASN A 412 -10.18 1.19 25.99
N LYS A 413 -9.27 1.95 26.57
CA LYS A 413 -8.63 3.11 25.95
C LYS A 413 -7.13 3.01 26.12
N ILE A 414 -6.39 3.15 25.03
CA ILE A 414 -4.94 3.30 25.05
C ILE A 414 -4.60 4.76 24.80
N LYS A 415 -3.68 5.29 25.60
CA LYS A 415 -3.18 6.67 25.49
C LYS A 415 -1.66 6.65 25.43
N GLU A 416 -1.11 7.64 24.77
CA GLU A 416 0.32 7.91 24.80
C GLU A 416 0.56 9.42 24.71
N ASN A 417 1.42 9.93 25.58
CA ASN A 417 1.99 11.25 25.46
C ASN A 417 3.46 11.12 25.17
N SER A 418 4.02 12.03 24.41
CA SER A 418 5.44 12.04 24.16
C SER A 418 5.96 13.42 23.80
N VAL A 419 7.23 13.63 24.14
CA VAL A 419 8.01 14.78 23.69
C VAL A 419 9.29 14.29 23.07
N PHE A 420 9.80 15.01 22.07
CA PHE A 420 11.03 14.62 21.39
C PHE A 420 11.85 15.83 20.97
N LEU A 421 13.15 15.58 20.85
CA LEU A 421 14.17 16.52 20.40
C LEU A 421 15.05 15.82 19.40
N GLN A 422 15.38 16.50 18.30
CA GLN A 422 16.37 16.06 17.31
C GLN A 422 17.30 17.20 16.96
N ASP A 423 18.59 16.91 16.84
CA ASP A 423 19.60 17.81 16.30
C ASP A 423 20.19 17.22 15.01
N GLU A 424 20.23 18.02 13.96
CA GLU A 424 21.00 17.78 12.76
C GLU A 424 22.27 18.64 12.83
N TRP A 425 23.40 18.01 13.10
CA TRP A 425 24.68 18.66 13.28
C TRP A 425 25.65 18.38 12.12
N ASN A 426 25.98 19.41 11.36
CA ASN A 426 27.01 19.40 10.32
C ASN A 426 28.37 19.73 10.95
N PHE A 427 28.98 18.75 11.64
CA PHE A 427 30.17 18.98 12.47
C PHE A 427 31.48 19.05 11.64
N ALA A 428 31.46 18.67 10.38
CA ALA A 428 32.57 18.80 9.44
C ALA A 428 32.04 18.89 8.00
N LYS A 429 32.89 19.36 7.08
CA LYS A 429 32.52 19.67 5.69
C LYS A 429 31.67 18.61 4.99
N ASN A 430 31.93 17.34 5.24
CA ASN A 430 31.26 16.23 4.55
C ASN A 430 30.53 15.30 5.52
N PHE A 431 30.42 15.67 6.78
CA PHE A 431 29.83 14.84 7.83
C PHE A 431 28.62 15.50 8.47
N LYS A 432 27.57 14.75 8.61
CA LYS A 432 26.33 15.15 9.29
C LYS A 432 25.95 14.08 10.32
N LEU A 433 25.75 14.48 11.57
CA LEU A 433 25.16 13.65 12.60
C LEU A 433 23.71 14.11 12.85
N THR A 434 22.75 13.21 12.67
CA THR A 434 21.38 13.42 13.13
C THR A 434 21.17 12.60 14.39
N SER A 435 21.00 13.25 15.53
CA SER A 435 20.76 12.61 16.82
C SER A 435 19.41 13.03 17.38
N GLY A 436 18.70 12.08 17.97
CA GLY A 436 17.37 12.35 18.51
C GLY A 436 17.05 11.53 19.75
N VAL A 437 16.18 12.09 20.57
CA VAL A 437 15.61 11.42 21.76
C VAL A 437 14.12 11.70 21.84
N ARG A 438 13.33 10.67 22.12
CA ARG A 438 11.90 10.76 22.44
C ARG A 438 11.65 10.16 23.81
N TYR A 439 10.92 10.87 24.66
CA TYR A 439 10.38 10.31 25.90
C TYR A 439 8.90 9.99 25.69
N VAL A 440 8.56 8.73 25.85
CA VAL A 440 7.21 8.19 25.68
C VAL A 440 6.62 7.92 27.06
N VAL A 441 5.42 8.43 27.32
CA VAL A 441 4.61 8.15 28.52
C VAL A 441 3.33 7.44 28.08
N PRO A 442 3.34 6.12 27.96
CA PRO A 442 2.13 5.35 27.68
C PRO A 442 1.23 5.31 28.92
N GLY A 443 -0.11 5.31 28.71
CA GLY A 443 -1.05 5.45 29.82
C GLY A 443 -0.97 4.36 30.89
N ASP A 444 -0.67 3.12 30.48
CA ASP A 444 -0.73 1.93 31.36
C ASP A 444 0.65 1.25 31.53
N PHE A 445 1.72 1.80 30.96
CA PHE A 445 3.05 1.23 31.02
C PHE A 445 4.08 2.27 31.50
N ALA A 446 5.24 1.78 31.95
CA ALA A 446 6.35 2.67 32.36
C ALA A 446 6.83 3.51 31.18
N GLY A 447 7.17 4.76 31.46
CA GLY A 447 7.76 5.67 30.50
C GLY A 447 9.10 5.15 29.96
N LYS A 448 9.41 5.47 28.69
CA LYS A 448 10.63 4.98 28.02
C LYS A 448 11.27 6.09 27.18
N TYR A 449 12.61 6.14 27.25
CA TYR A 449 13.42 6.89 26.29
C TYR A 449 13.71 6.03 25.07
N ILE A 450 13.66 6.66 23.89
CA ILE A 450 13.97 6.08 22.57
C ILE A 450 15.00 7.01 21.94
N THR A 451 16.11 6.47 21.47
CA THR A 451 17.18 7.26 20.87
C THR A 451 17.41 6.91 19.40
N SER A 452 17.95 7.87 18.65
CA SER A 452 18.40 7.70 17.28
C SER A 452 19.74 8.40 17.05
N PHE A 453 20.63 7.76 16.28
CA PHE A 453 21.94 8.29 15.88
C PHE A 453 22.20 7.88 14.43
N ASN A 454 22.21 8.85 13.52
CA ASN A 454 22.40 8.63 12.10
C ASN A 454 23.57 9.49 11.64
N LEU A 455 24.70 8.87 11.32
CA LEU A 455 25.89 9.53 10.81
C LEU A 455 25.95 9.38 9.30
N GLY A 456 25.89 10.49 8.59
CA GLY A 456 26.09 10.60 7.15
C GLY A 456 27.49 11.10 6.81
N TYR A 457 28.07 10.53 5.77
CA TYR A 457 29.31 10.98 5.15
C TYR A 457 29.12 11.17 3.65
N ASN A 458 29.31 12.38 3.16
CA ASN A 458 29.14 12.75 1.75
C ASN A 458 30.48 13.14 1.13
N PRO A 459 31.32 12.16 0.70
CA PRO A 459 32.64 12.44 0.11
C PRO A 459 32.56 13.25 -1.19
N ALA A 460 31.42 13.16 -1.89
CA ALA A 460 31.09 13.91 -3.10
C ALA A 460 29.60 14.26 -3.10
N ASP A 461 29.18 15.24 -3.91
CA ASP A 461 27.78 15.68 -3.98
C ASP A 461 26.82 14.58 -4.47
N ASN A 462 27.33 13.61 -5.22
CA ASN A 462 26.58 12.50 -5.78
C ASN A 462 26.70 11.20 -4.97
N LEU A 463 27.38 11.19 -3.82
CA LEU A 463 27.60 9.98 -3.01
C LEU A 463 27.34 10.26 -1.53
N GLY A 464 26.36 9.57 -0.97
CA GLY A 464 26.06 9.54 0.45
C GLY A 464 26.29 8.13 1.04
N LEU A 465 27.10 8.06 2.09
CA LEU A 465 27.31 6.88 2.91
C LEU A 465 26.72 7.15 4.28
N TYR A 466 26.13 6.14 4.92
CA TYR A 466 25.62 6.33 6.27
C TYR A 466 25.69 5.09 7.14
N ILE A 467 25.76 5.33 8.46
CA ILE A 467 25.48 4.37 9.51
C ILE A 467 24.39 4.93 10.41
N ALA A 468 23.37 4.12 10.70
CA ALA A 468 22.24 4.53 11.50
C ALA A 468 21.94 3.51 12.58
N ARG A 469 21.74 3.97 13.83
CA ARG A 469 21.25 3.17 14.95
C ARG A 469 20.00 3.82 15.53
N ASN A 470 18.86 3.16 15.33
CA ASN A 470 17.55 3.69 15.71
C ASN A 470 16.86 2.71 16.65
N GLU A 471 16.52 3.17 17.85
CA GLU A 471 15.69 2.43 18.79
C GLU A 471 14.22 2.56 18.44
N TYR A 472 13.44 1.59 18.89
CA TYR A 472 11.99 1.59 18.73
C TYR A 472 11.26 1.02 19.93
N TYR A 473 9.98 1.34 19.99
CA TYR A 473 9.05 0.95 21.03
C TYR A 473 7.69 0.65 20.40
N VAL A 474 7.03 -0.42 20.84
CA VAL A 474 5.68 -0.78 20.40
C VAL A 474 4.83 -1.08 21.61
N GLN A 475 3.82 -0.27 21.80
CA GLN A 475 2.83 -0.48 22.83
C GLN A 475 1.97 -1.69 22.49
N PRO A 476 1.64 -2.60 23.45
CA PRO A 476 0.71 -3.67 23.25
C PRO A 476 -0.67 -3.16 22.80
N SER A 477 -1.32 -3.91 21.91
CA SER A 477 -2.68 -3.57 21.47
C SER A 477 -3.71 -3.84 22.57
N MET A 478 -4.88 -3.18 22.48
CA MET A 478 -6.00 -3.43 23.38
C MET A 478 -6.36 -4.91 23.49
N GLY A 479 -6.43 -5.63 22.38
CA GLY A 479 -6.69 -7.06 22.38
C GLY A 479 -5.61 -7.91 23.05
N GLN A 480 -4.36 -7.41 23.13
CA GLN A 480 -3.28 -8.10 23.85
C GLN A 480 -3.37 -7.89 25.35
N VAL A 481 -3.78 -6.69 25.79
CA VAL A 481 -3.90 -6.33 27.21
C VAL A 481 -5.22 -6.83 27.80
N PHE A 482 -6.34 -6.50 27.15
CA PHE A 482 -7.69 -6.70 27.69
C PHE A 482 -8.36 -8.01 27.19
N GLY A 483 -7.70 -8.72 26.27
CA GLY A 483 -8.24 -9.95 25.69
C GLY A 483 -9.24 -9.69 24.57
N THR A 484 -9.82 -10.79 24.06
CA THR A 484 -10.90 -10.79 23.05
C THR A 484 -11.73 -12.07 23.27
N TYR A 485 -12.72 -12.31 22.44
CA TYR A 485 -13.46 -13.57 22.51
C TYR A 485 -12.57 -14.83 22.32
N LEU A 486 -11.43 -14.70 21.59
CA LEU A 486 -10.45 -15.78 21.36
C LEU A 486 -9.29 -15.78 22.35
N TYR A 487 -9.03 -14.66 23.02
CA TYR A 487 -7.84 -14.47 23.83
C TYR A 487 -8.20 -14.04 25.24
N ASN A 488 -7.59 -14.68 26.23
CA ASN A 488 -7.65 -14.24 27.62
C ASN A 488 -6.88 -12.91 27.79
N PRO A 489 -7.29 -12.02 28.70
CA PRO A 489 -6.56 -10.80 28.99
C PRO A 489 -5.18 -11.10 29.58
N ASN A 490 -4.22 -10.23 29.32
CA ASN A 490 -2.91 -10.22 29.97
C ASN A 490 -2.49 -8.78 30.30
N PRO A 491 -2.84 -8.27 31.49
CA PRO A 491 -2.45 -6.93 31.92
C PRO A 491 -0.93 -6.79 32.17
N ASP A 492 -0.23 -7.91 32.39
CA ASP A 492 1.22 -7.92 32.69
C ASP A 492 2.08 -7.96 31.43
N ILE A 493 1.48 -7.93 30.24
CA ILE A 493 2.21 -7.95 28.98
C ILE A 493 3.07 -6.71 28.81
N LYS A 494 4.35 -6.90 28.52
CA LYS A 494 5.30 -5.79 28.35
C LYS A 494 5.32 -5.30 26.92
N PRO A 495 5.57 -4.01 26.69
CA PRO A 495 5.81 -3.47 25.37
C PRO A 495 7.02 -4.12 24.69
N THR A 496 6.92 -4.32 23.39
CA THR A 496 8.06 -4.74 22.55
C THR A 496 8.99 -3.54 22.33
N SER A 497 10.29 -3.77 22.40
CA SER A 497 11.29 -2.74 22.10
C SER A 497 12.51 -3.34 21.44
N GLY A 498 13.37 -2.50 20.89
CA GLY A 498 14.60 -2.95 20.26
C GLY A 498 15.32 -1.84 19.53
N ASN A 499 16.23 -2.23 18.68
CA ASN A 499 16.99 -1.30 17.84
C ASN A 499 17.23 -1.87 16.45
N THR A 500 17.49 -0.98 15.50
CA THR A 500 17.94 -1.31 14.14
C THR A 500 19.28 -0.63 13.92
N LEU A 501 20.31 -1.40 13.55
CA LEU A 501 21.59 -0.92 13.04
C LEU A 501 21.58 -1.07 11.53
N GLU A 502 21.93 -0.03 10.80
CA GLU A 502 21.90 0.01 9.33
C GLU A 502 23.16 0.65 8.77
N LEU A 503 23.70 0.10 7.69
CA LEU A 503 24.74 0.67 6.85
C LEU A 503 24.17 0.85 5.45
N GLY A 504 24.35 2.00 4.83
CA GLY A 504 23.80 2.22 3.51
C GLY A 504 24.59 3.19 2.65
N VAL A 505 24.22 3.16 1.37
CA VAL A 505 24.77 3.97 0.28
C VAL A 505 23.62 4.53 -0.54
N ASN A 506 23.67 5.84 -0.78
CA ASN A 506 22.86 6.56 -1.76
C ASN A 506 23.83 7.11 -2.82
N TYR A 507 23.77 6.62 -4.06
CA TYR A 507 24.75 6.96 -5.07
C TYR A 507 24.09 7.35 -6.40
N GLN A 508 24.22 8.62 -6.75
CA GLN A 508 23.92 9.12 -8.08
C GLN A 508 25.14 8.84 -8.99
N ILE A 509 25.11 7.72 -9.71
CA ILE A 509 26.23 7.23 -10.51
C ILE A 509 26.54 8.24 -11.64
N ASP A 510 25.47 8.65 -12.32
CA ASP A 510 25.47 9.69 -13.36
C ASP A 510 24.10 10.40 -13.37
N ASN A 511 23.87 11.36 -14.25
CA ASN A 511 22.63 12.13 -14.36
C ASN A 511 21.40 11.27 -14.71
N THR A 512 21.60 9.98 -15.03
CA THR A 512 20.55 9.04 -15.48
C THR A 512 20.44 7.79 -14.62
N SER A 513 21.32 7.60 -13.63
CA SER A 513 21.43 6.37 -12.86
C SER A 513 21.57 6.63 -11.38
N PHE A 514 20.72 5.99 -10.58
CA PHE A 514 20.73 6.06 -9.11
C PHE A 514 20.75 4.67 -8.49
N LEU A 515 21.59 4.48 -7.47
CA LEU A 515 21.70 3.26 -6.67
C LEU A 515 21.45 3.59 -5.21
N ASN A 516 20.54 2.85 -4.58
CA ASN A 516 20.39 2.75 -3.14
C ASN A 516 20.69 1.32 -2.71
N ALA A 517 21.58 1.14 -1.76
CA ALA A 517 21.92 -0.15 -1.19
C ALA A 517 22.05 -0.03 0.32
N ASN A 518 21.50 -0.99 1.05
CA ASN A 518 21.68 -1.05 2.50
C ASN A 518 21.64 -2.49 3.03
N ILE A 519 22.30 -2.67 4.16
CA ILE A 519 22.24 -3.87 4.99
C ILE A 519 21.86 -3.45 6.40
N TYR A 520 20.94 -4.21 7.02
CA TYR A 520 20.50 -3.91 8.38
C TYR A 520 20.47 -5.14 9.28
N ARG A 521 20.59 -4.88 10.58
CA ARG A 521 20.33 -5.82 11.67
C ARG A 521 19.35 -5.19 12.63
N ARG A 522 18.24 -5.87 12.89
CA ARG A 522 17.22 -5.48 13.88
C ARG A 522 17.20 -6.48 15.01
N GLU A 523 17.25 -5.97 16.22
CA GLU A 523 17.10 -6.72 17.47
C GLU A 523 15.79 -6.35 18.15
N GLU A 524 15.11 -7.32 18.74
CA GLU A 524 13.78 -7.16 19.32
C GLU A 524 13.67 -7.92 20.62
N ASP A 525 13.42 -7.20 21.72
CA ASP A 525 13.19 -7.73 23.05
C ASP A 525 11.69 -7.70 23.38
N ASN A 526 11.26 -8.59 24.26
CA ASN A 526 9.85 -8.73 24.66
C ASN A 526 8.91 -8.93 23.47
N SER A 527 9.34 -9.64 22.43
CA SER A 527 8.46 -9.99 21.32
C SER A 527 7.17 -10.63 21.85
N ILE A 528 6.02 -10.22 21.31
CA ILE A 528 4.72 -10.74 21.75
C ILE A 528 4.31 -11.90 20.87
N SER A 529 4.03 -13.05 21.50
CA SER A 529 3.44 -14.24 20.90
C SER A 529 2.19 -14.67 21.69
N TRP A 530 1.66 -15.84 21.42
CA TRP A 530 0.54 -16.37 22.18
C TRP A 530 0.77 -17.84 22.55
N VAL A 531 0.18 -18.24 23.67
CA VAL A 531 0.13 -19.62 24.17
C VAL A 531 -1.31 -20.06 24.34
N LYS A 532 -1.55 -21.38 24.33
CA LYS A 532 -2.87 -21.92 24.64
C LYS A 532 -3.09 -21.89 26.15
N GLU A 533 -4.22 -21.34 26.60
CA GLU A 533 -4.61 -21.27 28.00
C GLU A 533 -6.08 -21.70 28.14
N GLY A 534 -6.29 -22.96 28.52
CA GLY A 534 -7.63 -23.59 28.55
C GLY A 534 -8.21 -23.72 27.12
N THR A 535 -9.42 -23.23 26.93
CA THR A 535 -10.13 -23.21 25.63
C THR A 535 -9.75 -21.99 24.76
N LYS A 536 -9.07 -20.99 25.32
CA LYS A 536 -8.65 -19.77 24.67
C LYS A 536 -7.13 -19.72 24.49
N ARG A 537 -6.65 -18.61 23.94
CA ARG A 537 -5.24 -18.24 23.84
C ARG A 537 -4.95 -17.11 24.81
N LYS A 538 -3.68 -16.88 25.12
CA LYS A 538 -3.21 -15.73 25.89
C LYS A 538 -1.95 -15.16 25.23
N TYR A 539 -1.90 -13.86 25.05
CA TYR A 539 -0.68 -13.21 24.60
C TYR A 539 0.36 -13.16 25.72
N VAL A 540 1.60 -13.47 25.38
CA VAL A 540 2.75 -13.48 26.31
C VAL A 540 3.96 -12.87 25.64
N ASN A 541 4.87 -12.32 26.45
CA ASN A 541 6.19 -11.97 25.95
C ASN A 541 7.04 -13.23 25.80
N VAL A 542 7.83 -13.26 24.73
CA VAL A 542 8.77 -14.35 24.45
C VAL A 542 10.13 -13.97 25.01
N ASP A 543 10.72 -14.87 25.78
CA ASP A 543 12.07 -14.66 26.34
C ASP A 543 13.13 -14.60 25.25
N GLY A 544 14.19 -13.82 25.53
CA GLY A 544 15.34 -13.62 24.66
C GLY A 544 15.11 -12.63 23.53
N THR A 545 16.21 -12.25 22.89
CA THR A 545 16.22 -11.27 21.79
C THR A 545 16.01 -11.95 20.43
N ALA A 546 15.01 -11.50 19.71
CA ALA A 546 14.84 -11.88 18.31
C ALA A 546 15.73 -11.00 17.43
N GLN A 547 16.42 -11.60 16.49
CA GLN A 547 17.26 -10.90 15.52
C GLN A 547 16.77 -11.16 14.11
N ASN A 548 16.68 -10.09 13.34
CA ASN A 548 16.36 -10.11 11.92
C ASN A 548 17.36 -9.25 11.15
N ASN A 549 17.93 -9.80 10.09
CA ASN A 549 18.87 -9.10 9.22
C ASN A 549 18.27 -8.98 7.83
N GLY A 550 18.70 -8.01 7.04
CA GLY A 550 18.29 -7.90 5.65
C GLY A 550 19.24 -7.11 4.78
N LEU A 551 19.11 -7.34 3.48
CA LEU A 551 19.79 -6.65 2.40
C LEU A 551 18.75 -6.06 1.47
N GLU A 552 18.95 -4.81 1.07
CA GLU A 552 18.12 -4.12 0.08
C GLU A 552 18.99 -3.49 -0.98
N LEU A 553 18.54 -3.62 -2.22
CA LEU A 553 19.14 -2.98 -3.38
C LEU A 553 18.02 -2.37 -4.22
N ALA A 554 18.21 -1.13 -4.66
CA ALA A 554 17.34 -0.48 -5.63
C ALA A 554 18.20 0.27 -6.65
N TYR A 555 17.98 0.02 -7.91
CA TYR A 555 18.70 0.66 -9.02
C TYR A 555 17.70 1.23 -10.00
N GLU A 556 17.89 2.50 -10.36
CA GLU A 556 17.10 3.20 -11.38
C GLU A 556 18.01 3.64 -12.51
N LYS A 557 17.57 3.45 -13.75
CA LYS A 557 18.28 3.89 -14.97
C LYS A 557 17.30 4.47 -15.97
N GLN A 558 17.61 5.70 -16.39
CA GLN A 558 17.06 6.30 -17.60
C GLN A 558 18.07 6.04 -18.74
N PHE A 559 17.73 5.17 -19.69
CA PHE A 559 18.65 4.80 -20.79
C PHE A 559 18.74 5.92 -21.83
N ASP A 560 17.60 6.52 -22.15
CA ASP A 560 17.43 7.65 -23.05
C ASP A 560 16.17 8.44 -22.64
N GLU A 561 15.74 9.38 -23.45
CA GLU A 561 14.55 10.20 -23.21
C GLU A 561 13.24 9.40 -23.09
N ASN A 562 13.22 8.16 -23.63
CA ASN A 562 12.04 7.33 -23.72
C ASN A 562 12.04 6.16 -22.73
N TRP A 563 13.19 5.52 -22.47
CA TRP A 563 13.30 4.28 -21.71
C TRP A 563 13.79 4.48 -20.29
N LYS A 564 13.02 3.98 -19.32
CA LYS A 564 13.39 3.96 -17.91
C LYS A 564 13.21 2.55 -17.33
N THR A 565 14.13 2.14 -16.45
CA THR A 565 14.05 0.88 -15.73
C THR A 565 14.32 1.10 -14.24
N LYS A 566 13.54 0.41 -13.39
CA LYS A 566 13.82 0.28 -11.97
C LYS A 566 13.94 -1.19 -11.62
N LEU A 567 14.99 -1.55 -10.90
CA LEU A 567 15.23 -2.90 -10.38
C LEU A 567 15.28 -2.82 -8.86
N SER A 568 14.67 -3.77 -8.18
CA SER A 568 14.84 -3.89 -6.74
C SER A 568 15.00 -5.33 -6.29
N TYR A 569 15.78 -5.52 -5.24
CA TYR A 569 15.96 -6.78 -4.55
C TYR A 569 15.92 -6.58 -3.05
N PHE A 570 15.20 -7.43 -2.37
CA PHE A 570 15.15 -7.52 -0.92
C PHE A 570 15.36 -8.95 -0.47
N ARG A 571 16.17 -9.13 0.56
CA ARG A 571 16.36 -10.40 1.24
C ARG A 571 16.36 -10.21 2.76
N THR A 572 15.68 -11.12 3.46
CA THR A 572 15.66 -11.14 4.94
C THR A 572 16.00 -12.52 5.49
N TRP A 573 16.65 -12.55 6.66
CA TRP A 573 16.96 -13.77 7.42
C TRP A 573 16.95 -13.51 8.92
N SER A 574 16.50 -14.50 9.70
CA SER A 574 16.34 -14.40 11.15
C SER A 574 17.10 -15.49 11.86
N ASN A 575 17.57 -15.22 13.09
CA ASN A 575 18.18 -16.18 13.97
C ASN A 575 17.18 -17.08 14.71
N LYS A 576 15.89 -16.71 14.77
CA LYS A 576 14.85 -17.56 15.34
C LYS A 576 14.52 -18.70 14.38
N SER A 577 14.52 -19.91 14.90
CA SER A 577 14.19 -21.14 14.16
C SER A 577 12.70 -21.22 13.75
N GLY A 578 11.86 -20.28 14.19
CA GLY A 578 10.47 -20.17 13.76
C GLY A 578 10.39 -19.58 12.35
N LYS A 579 9.83 -20.35 11.40
CA LYS A 579 9.50 -19.86 10.07
C LYS A 579 8.48 -18.75 10.23
N GLN A 580 8.83 -17.51 9.87
CA GLN A 580 7.87 -16.42 9.91
C GLN A 580 6.84 -16.68 8.82
N SER A 581 5.60 -16.80 9.22
CA SER A 581 4.50 -17.07 8.30
C SER A 581 4.19 -15.84 7.46
N PHE A 582 3.92 -16.06 6.18
CA PHE A 582 3.48 -15.12 5.17
C PHE A 582 4.51 -14.09 4.69
N LEU A 583 5.78 -14.23 5.04
CA LEU A 583 6.80 -13.30 4.60
C LEU A 583 7.76 -13.99 3.63
N PRO A 584 7.84 -13.51 2.37
CA PRO A 584 8.86 -13.99 1.46
C PRO A 584 10.23 -13.61 2.01
N LYS A 585 11.19 -14.53 1.93
CA LYS A 585 12.57 -14.21 2.27
C LYS A 585 13.25 -13.36 1.20
N ASP A 586 12.83 -13.55 -0.05
CA ASP A 586 13.37 -12.81 -1.17
C ASP A 586 12.22 -12.17 -1.98
N ILE A 587 12.37 -10.89 -2.31
CA ILE A 587 11.46 -10.14 -3.18
C ILE A 587 12.30 -9.48 -4.27
N VAL A 588 11.89 -9.67 -5.51
CA VAL A 588 12.49 -9.00 -6.69
C VAL A 588 11.43 -8.21 -7.39
N SER A 589 11.69 -6.97 -7.77
CA SER A 589 10.81 -6.24 -8.67
C SER A 589 11.57 -5.64 -9.86
N ILE A 590 10.90 -5.60 -11.00
CA ILE A 590 11.42 -5.08 -12.26
C ILE A 590 10.35 -4.18 -12.85
N ASN A 591 10.70 -2.92 -13.11
CA ASN A 591 9.87 -1.99 -13.87
C ASN A 591 10.60 -1.63 -15.17
N ILE A 592 9.91 -1.68 -16.29
CA ILE A 592 10.39 -1.22 -17.59
C ILE A 592 9.33 -0.30 -18.16
N ASP A 593 9.65 0.96 -18.32
CA ASP A 593 8.74 2.01 -18.75
C ASP A 593 9.27 2.63 -20.04
N TYR A 594 8.39 2.82 -21.01
CA TYR A 594 8.65 3.50 -22.28
C TYR A 594 7.64 4.61 -22.49
N SER A 595 8.14 5.83 -22.74
CA SER A 595 7.32 7.01 -22.97
C SER A 595 7.79 7.71 -24.24
N LYS A 596 6.91 7.91 -25.21
CA LYS A 596 7.21 8.67 -26.43
C LYS A 596 6.00 9.45 -26.92
N GLY A 597 6.12 10.76 -26.98
CA GLY A 597 5.08 11.66 -27.45
C GLY A 597 3.78 11.49 -26.64
N LYS A 598 2.74 10.94 -27.27
CA LYS A 598 1.40 10.76 -26.67
C LYS A 598 1.21 9.41 -25.99
N THR A 599 2.21 8.55 -25.94
CA THR A 599 2.08 7.15 -25.53
C THR A 599 3.05 6.81 -24.42
N ASP A 600 2.53 6.19 -23.36
CA ASP A 600 3.30 5.58 -22.30
C ASP A 600 2.91 4.09 -22.21
N VAL A 601 3.89 3.19 -22.19
CA VAL A 601 3.67 1.75 -22.01
C VAL A 601 4.71 1.19 -21.05
N GLY A 602 4.39 0.12 -20.34
CA GLY A 602 5.38 -0.51 -19.49
C GLY A 602 4.97 -1.84 -18.93
N LEU A 603 5.94 -2.47 -18.27
CA LEU A 603 5.83 -3.74 -17.60
C LEU A 603 6.29 -3.61 -16.15
N PHE A 604 5.60 -4.30 -15.26
CA PHE A 604 5.99 -4.48 -13.88
C PHE A 604 6.01 -5.95 -13.54
N GLY A 605 7.17 -6.49 -13.20
CA GLY A 605 7.36 -7.85 -12.73
C GLY A 605 7.63 -7.89 -11.23
N LEU A 606 6.97 -8.78 -10.49
CA LEU A 606 7.16 -9.04 -9.07
C LEU A 606 7.40 -10.52 -8.83
N GLY A 607 8.58 -10.86 -8.31
CA GLY A 607 8.94 -12.21 -7.89
C GLY A 607 9.01 -12.30 -6.36
N LYS A 608 8.39 -13.33 -5.78
CA LYS A 608 8.48 -13.66 -4.35
C LYS A 608 8.92 -15.10 -4.18
N TYR A 609 9.93 -15.30 -3.32
CA TYR A 609 10.54 -16.59 -3.10
C TYR A 609 10.65 -16.94 -1.63
N ASN A 610 10.69 -18.25 -1.34
CA ASN A 610 10.82 -18.77 0.02
C ASN A 610 9.69 -18.25 0.93
N LEU A 611 8.46 -18.31 0.43
CA LEU A 611 7.27 -18.01 1.22
C LEU A 611 6.90 -19.18 2.12
N TYR A 612 6.26 -18.86 3.24
CA TYR A 612 5.73 -19.85 4.17
C TYR A 612 4.32 -19.46 4.59
N GLY A 613 3.39 -20.38 4.44
CA GLY A 613 2.03 -20.25 4.97
C GLY A 613 1.98 -20.53 6.47
N LYS A 614 1.01 -19.98 7.16
CA LYS A 614 0.81 -20.15 8.61
C LYS A 614 -0.23 -21.23 8.91
N SER A 615 0.05 -22.11 9.85
CA SER A 615 -1.01 -22.90 10.49
C SER A 615 -1.81 -22.04 11.49
N GLN A 616 -3.12 -22.01 11.41
CA GLN A 616 -3.96 -21.35 12.41
C GLN A 616 -3.94 -22.08 13.77
N LEU A 617 -3.73 -23.38 13.76
CA LEU A 617 -3.83 -24.22 14.96
C LEU A 617 -2.51 -24.80 15.43
N TYR A 618 -1.50 -24.86 14.59
CA TYR A 618 -0.21 -25.47 14.89
C TYR A 618 0.93 -24.50 14.54
N TYR A 619 2.01 -24.54 15.30
CA TYR A 619 3.18 -23.66 15.16
C TYR A 619 4.02 -23.91 13.90
N ASP A 620 3.61 -24.88 13.06
CA ASP A 620 4.34 -25.24 11.85
C ASP A 620 3.91 -24.37 10.67
N SER A 621 4.87 -23.75 10.03
CA SER A 621 4.68 -23.08 8.76
C SER A 621 5.10 -24.00 7.62
N LEU A 622 4.23 -24.19 6.63
CA LEU A 622 4.53 -24.96 5.44
C LEU A 622 5.04 -24.02 4.32
N PRO A 623 6.00 -24.50 3.50
CA PRO A 623 6.42 -23.74 2.34
C PRO A 623 5.25 -23.56 1.38
N THR A 624 5.12 -22.38 0.80
CA THR A 624 4.23 -22.09 -0.33
C THR A 624 5.06 -21.88 -1.59
N ASP A 625 4.45 -21.97 -2.74
CA ASP A 625 5.13 -21.84 -4.01
C ASP A 625 5.72 -20.44 -4.20
N SER A 626 6.93 -20.40 -4.73
CA SER A 626 7.51 -19.17 -5.24
C SER A 626 6.86 -18.79 -6.55
N PHE A 627 6.70 -17.49 -6.82
CA PHE A 627 6.02 -17.05 -8.01
C PHE A 627 6.62 -15.78 -8.62
N TRP A 628 6.32 -15.58 -9.91
CA TRP A 628 6.44 -14.33 -10.62
C TRP A 628 5.08 -13.93 -11.17
N VAL A 629 4.74 -12.64 -10.99
CA VAL A 629 3.58 -12.01 -11.61
C VAL A 629 4.06 -10.83 -12.42
N VAL A 630 3.56 -10.71 -13.65
CA VAL A 630 3.90 -9.62 -14.56
C VAL A 630 2.62 -8.86 -14.90
N ASN A 631 2.66 -7.56 -14.74
CA ASN A 631 1.59 -6.63 -15.11
C ASN A 631 2.06 -5.76 -16.28
N ALA A 632 1.13 -5.35 -17.14
CA ALA A 632 1.39 -4.46 -18.26
C ALA A 632 0.42 -3.28 -18.23
N TYR A 633 0.86 -2.13 -18.71
CA TYR A 633 0.00 -0.97 -18.88
C TYR A 633 0.29 -0.24 -20.21
N ALA A 634 -0.71 0.47 -20.70
CA ALA A 634 -0.59 1.36 -21.85
C ALA A 634 -1.50 2.59 -21.68
N ASN A 635 -0.97 3.76 -21.96
CA ASN A 635 -1.70 5.01 -21.97
C ASN A 635 -1.52 5.70 -23.32
N TYR A 636 -2.58 6.34 -23.80
CA TYR A 636 -2.56 7.15 -25.01
C TYR A 636 -3.30 8.46 -24.77
N LYS A 637 -2.65 9.59 -25.09
CA LYS A 637 -3.21 10.93 -24.95
C LYS A 637 -3.47 11.54 -26.33
N PRO A 638 -4.65 11.26 -26.97
CA PRO A 638 -4.96 11.80 -28.29
C PRO A 638 -4.95 13.33 -28.28
N THR A 639 -5.42 13.95 -27.22
CA THR A 639 -5.37 15.38 -26.94
C THR A 639 -4.77 15.65 -25.57
N LYS A 640 -4.56 16.92 -25.22
CA LYS A 640 -4.12 17.30 -23.86
C LYS A 640 -5.17 16.98 -22.78
N ASP A 641 -6.44 16.91 -23.16
CA ASP A 641 -7.57 16.80 -22.26
C ASP A 641 -8.12 15.35 -22.17
N ILE A 642 -7.74 14.46 -23.09
CA ILE A 642 -8.21 13.07 -23.11
C ILE A 642 -7.05 12.11 -22.93
N LYS A 643 -7.19 11.20 -21.98
CA LYS A 643 -6.30 10.06 -21.76
C LYS A 643 -7.10 8.76 -21.86
N ILE A 644 -6.70 7.87 -22.75
CA ILE A 644 -7.20 6.50 -22.85
C ILE A 644 -6.15 5.60 -22.24
N PHE A 645 -6.55 4.63 -21.43
CA PHE A 645 -5.60 3.72 -20.77
C PHE A 645 -6.11 2.29 -20.74
N ALA A 646 -5.16 1.38 -20.70
CA ALA A 646 -5.39 -0.04 -20.50
C ALA A 646 -4.37 -0.60 -19.51
N ARG A 647 -4.78 -1.58 -18.71
CA ARG A 647 -3.92 -2.32 -17.80
C ARG A 647 -4.30 -3.79 -17.82
N ILE A 648 -3.30 -4.65 -17.76
CA ILE A 648 -3.45 -6.09 -17.61
C ILE A 648 -2.63 -6.49 -16.38
N ASN A 649 -3.26 -7.05 -15.37
CA ASN A 649 -2.59 -7.66 -14.24
C ASN A 649 -2.47 -9.16 -14.47
N ASN A 650 -1.41 -9.75 -13.91
CA ASN A 650 -1.12 -11.18 -14.06
C ASN A 650 -1.18 -11.63 -15.53
N LEU A 651 -0.35 -10.99 -16.36
CA LEU A 651 -0.33 -11.17 -17.83
C LEU A 651 -0.27 -12.65 -18.26
N PHE A 652 0.44 -13.47 -17.50
CA PHE A 652 0.66 -14.88 -17.80
C PHE A 652 -0.33 -15.83 -17.12
N ASP A 653 -1.35 -15.29 -16.45
CA ASP A 653 -2.39 -16.07 -15.76
C ASP A 653 -1.82 -17.05 -14.72
N LYS A 654 -0.80 -16.59 -13.99
CA LYS A 654 -0.15 -17.40 -12.96
C LYS A 654 -1.11 -17.63 -11.80
N ASP A 655 -1.31 -18.87 -11.39
CA ASP A 655 -1.91 -19.18 -10.10
C ASP A 655 -0.90 -18.89 -8.99
N TYR A 656 -1.24 -17.98 -8.09
CA TYR A 656 -0.38 -17.57 -6.99
C TYR A 656 -1.18 -17.10 -5.80
N SER A 657 -0.59 -17.17 -4.62
CA SER A 657 -1.16 -16.62 -3.40
C SER A 657 -0.12 -15.88 -2.58
N ASN A 658 -0.48 -14.71 -2.11
CA ASN A 658 0.31 -13.93 -1.15
C ASN A 658 0.08 -14.37 0.30
N ALA A 659 -0.83 -15.31 0.53
CA ALA A 659 -1.22 -15.80 1.85
C ALA A 659 -1.59 -17.28 1.81
N GLY A 660 -1.56 -17.92 2.96
CA GLY A 660 -2.04 -19.29 3.12
C GLY A 660 -2.38 -19.57 4.57
N ASN A 661 -3.57 -20.08 4.85
CA ASN A 661 -3.94 -20.60 6.14
C ASN A 661 -4.12 -22.11 6.04
N TRP A 662 -3.48 -22.84 6.95
CA TRP A 662 -3.51 -24.28 7.02
C TRP A 662 -4.10 -24.73 8.35
N PHE A 663 -4.75 -25.87 8.33
CA PHE A 663 -5.10 -26.55 9.57
C PHE A 663 -4.96 -28.05 9.36
N LYS A 664 -4.62 -28.74 10.44
CA LYS A 664 -4.49 -30.19 10.46
C LYS A 664 -5.87 -30.79 10.80
N LEU A 665 -6.33 -31.68 9.97
CA LEU A 665 -7.56 -32.43 10.18
C LEU A 665 -7.33 -33.52 11.22
N LYS A 666 -8.43 -34.12 11.77
CA LYS A 666 -8.36 -35.19 12.76
C LYS A 666 -7.65 -36.45 12.24
N ASP A 667 -7.74 -36.72 10.96
CA ASP A 667 -7.05 -37.81 10.29
C ASP A 667 -5.53 -37.57 10.14
N GLY A 668 -5.05 -36.44 10.62
CA GLY A 668 -3.66 -36.03 10.54
C GLY A 668 -3.26 -35.37 9.21
N SER A 669 -4.14 -35.32 8.23
CA SER A 669 -3.94 -34.64 6.95
C SER A 669 -4.04 -33.12 7.11
N ILE A 670 -3.67 -32.38 6.05
CA ILE A 670 -3.68 -30.92 6.04
C ILE A 670 -4.76 -30.45 5.07
N ASP A 671 -5.60 -29.53 5.50
CA ASP A 671 -6.46 -28.74 4.66
C ASP A 671 -5.98 -27.27 4.65
N ALA A 672 -6.35 -26.52 3.64
CA ALA A 672 -5.95 -25.11 3.48
C ALA A 672 -7.12 -24.29 2.95
N ILE A 673 -7.25 -23.07 3.46
CA ILE A 673 -8.13 -22.09 2.82
C ILE A 673 -7.41 -21.55 1.59
N ASP A 674 -8.13 -21.55 0.47
CA ASP A 674 -7.63 -20.97 -0.77
C ASP A 674 -7.70 -19.47 -0.74
N TYR A 675 -6.55 -18.83 -0.70
CA TYR A 675 -6.37 -17.40 -0.81
C TYR A 675 -5.64 -17.04 -2.11
N SER A 676 -5.90 -17.79 -3.18
CA SER A 676 -5.35 -17.46 -4.49
C SER A 676 -5.80 -16.05 -4.92
N ASP A 677 -4.84 -15.29 -5.41
CA ASP A 677 -5.09 -13.96 -5.96
C ASP A 677 -5.71 -14.08 -7.36
N GLU A 678 -6.23 -12.96 -7.87
CA GLU A 678 -6.87 -12.91 -9.18
C GLU A 678 -5.96 -13.48 -10.27
N GLY A 679 -6.53 -14.29 -11.14
CA GLY A 679 -5.95 -14.67 -12.41
C GLY A 679 -5.76 -13.45 -13.31
N ARG A 680 -5.53 -13.67 -14.59
CA ARG A 680 -5.35 -12.53 -15.50
C ARG A 680 -6.58 -11.65 -15.55
N ASN A 681 -6.39 -10.40 -15.13
CA ASN A 681 -7.43 -9.40 -15.19
C ASN A 681 -7.00 -8.19 -16.02
N PHE A 682 -7.96 -7.53 -16.64
CA PHE A 682 -7.72 -6.34 -17.43
C PHE A 682 -8.68 -5.22 -17.08
N MET A 683 -8.21 -4.01 -17.26
CA MET A 683 -8.98 -2.79 -17.09
C MET A 683 -8.68 -1.86 -18.26
N VAL A 684 -9.72 -1.23 -18.79
CA VAL A 684 -9.61 -0.14 -19.77
C VAL A 684 -10.41 1.06 -19.27
N GLY A 685 -10.02 2.24 -19.66
CA GLY A 685 -10.75 3.43 -19.25
C GLY A 685 -10.38 4.67 -20.04
N VAL A 686 -11.14 5.71 -19.76
CA VAL A 686 -10.95 7.04 -20.31
C VAL A 686 -11.00 8.07 -19.19
N GLU A 687 -10.16 9.07 -19.33
CA GLU A 687 -10.13 10.25 -18.48
C GLU A 687 -10.26 11.48 -19.36
N TYR A 688 -11.16 12.38 -18.97
CA TYR A 688 -11.35 13.68 -19.59
C TYR A 688 -11.07 14.78 -18.56
N SER A 689 -10.11 15.64 -18.87
CA SER A 689 -9.70 16.79 -18.04
C SER A 689 -10.15 18.09 -18.68
N PHE A 690 -10.64 19.05 -17.90
CA PHE A 690 -11.18 20.33 -18.38
C PHE A 690 -11.04 21.45 -17.34
#